data_a3fb0e1f7818f3794ff98c98668c1a42
#
_entry.id   a3fb0e1f7818f3794ff98c98668c1a42
#
_cell.length_a   1.000
_cell.length_b   1.000
_cell.length_c   1.000
_cell.angle_alpha   90.00
_cell.angle_beta   90.00
_cell.angle_gamma   90.00
#
_symmetry.space_group_name_H-M   'P 1'
#
loop_
_entity.id
_entity.type
_entity.pdbx_description
1 polymer ?
#
loop_
_entity_poly.entity_id
_entity_poly.type
_entity_poly.pdbx_seq_one_letter_code
_entity_poly.pdbx_strand_id
1 'polypeptide(L)'
;MNRFRAWLFRLGELFQKERRDRDLSAEMDSHLQLHIEDNLHAGMSRAEAQRQALIKLGGVEQTKEMVRDLRALPLLESLLQDIRYGVRMLLKNPGFTFVAVLTLALGIGVNTAVYSLAEAFLVRPLSLPNLHRLVAITTGQKSPVAAADYLDCKTQGQSFEQLAAYRASDMNLTGSGEPERVYGAAVTAGFFTALGVAPVRGRGFLIGEDEPGHDQVAILSYRLWQRRFGADPVALGKTVNIDGKPYTMIGVMDRSVEFPVPTDLWIPLALSPKEKVNRAANSLHLVARLKDNVSLSTARAEMTLLGRQLADAYPNTNKDRQFDVLPLVEYVEGSITRAYTVLMLAVVGIVLLVACANVANLQFTRASSRRSELAIREAFGAGRARLVRQMLTESILLALLGAAAGLLFAKFCLWLCVSKMPPYVVRLWAGFDKIRLDAGALFFTMAAALISGILAGILPAVASSKHHTTDGLREGGRGATVGRGTRRLRSAFVTAQVAVALVLVVGAALLIKGFRQMTGSAEAYSPERVLILGVNLPASKYPQTGERLAFYRKALADLSSLPGAQSVAAFSCYPLSNNGAIWGYFQVLGRVAPDLRHSPWADMQTISPEYLGLMHVALLAGREFTSDDREATQPVALVSQKLAQRYWPGESALGKQIRIGGPADSGPWLTVVGITADVLYDWTNQVPPPTIYRPLTQAPQAASLLGIRTVGDPASLGQATRARIASIDPELPAFDLKPLDVAIHESTVGLGYTGAMMGILGLIALAVAVVGIYGIMAYTVGERTNEFGVRIAMGAQREDILWLASRHGLLISAAAFAIGLPAAIAGARFLAGLIYGTSPGDPVVFAGVPIILFAAVLTAGYIPAHRATRVDPLAALRYE
;
A
#
# COMPACT_ATOMS: atom_id res chain seq x y z
N MET A 1 34.76 -27.44 -15.48
CA MET A 1 35.47 -27.29 -14.22
C MET A 1 36.79 -26.51 -14.32
N ASN A 2 37.57 -26.64 -15.38
CA ASN A 2 38.88 -25.95 -15.51
C ASN A 2 38.79 -24.42 -15.67
N ARG A 3 37.74 -23.87 -16.33
CA ARG A 3 37.59 -22.42 -16.53
C ARG A 3 37.28 -21.67 -15.26
N PHE A 4 36.45 -22.25 -14.36
CA PHE A 4 36.08 -21.64 -13.09
C PHE A 4 37.23 -21.65 -12.08
N ARG A 5 38.02 -22.73 -12.04
CA ARG A 5 39.25 -22.79 -11.23
C ARG A 5 40.31 -21.78 -11.71
N ALA A 6 40.47 -21.63 -13.03
CA ALA A 6 41.38 -20.63 -13.59
C ALA A 6 40.92 -19.20 -13.28
N TRP A 7 39.60 -18.95 -13.21
CA TRP A 7 39.02 -17.66 -12.85
C TRP A 7 39.19 -17.34 -11.35
N LEU A 8 38.95 -18.33 -10.47
CA LEU A 8 39.22 -18.19 -9.02
C LEU A 8 40.70 -17.97 -8.71
N PHE A 9 41.62 -18.64 -9.45
CA PHE A 9 43.06 -18.45 -9.31
C PHE A 9 43.44 -17.02 -9.70
N ARG A 10 42.91 -16.49 -10.81
CA ARG A 10 43.12 -15.12 -11.27
C ARG A 10 42.56 -14.08 -10.31
N LEU A 11 41.46 -14.37 -9.60
CA LEU A 11 40.91 -13.53 -8.53
C LEU A 11 41.79 -13.45 -7.28
N GLY A 12 42.42 -14.60 -6.89
CA GLY A 12 43.41 -14.61 -5.80
C GLY A 12 44.67 -13.80 -6.13
N GLU A 13 44.98 -13.69 -7.40
CA GLU A 13 46.12 -12.94 -7.92
C GLU A 13 46.03 -11.42 -7.74
N LEU A 14 44.80 -10.86 -7.63
CA LEU A 14 44.55 -9.43 -7.41
C LEU A 14 45.08 -8.92 -6.06
N PHE A 15 45.16 -9.79 -5.06
CA PHE A 15 45.64 -9.43 -3.71
C PHE A 15 47.15 -9.53 -3.50
N GLN A 16 47.93 -10.06 -4.50
CA GLN A 16 49.38 -10.27 -4.40
C GLN A 16 50.19 -9.51 -5.47
N LYS A 17 49.64 -8.43 -6.02
CA LYS A 17 50.17 -7.65 -7.12
C LYS A 17 51.62 -7.20 -6.91
N GLU A 18 51.97 -6.62 -5.74
CA GLU A 18 53.32 -6.09 -5.47
C GLU A 18 54.39 -7.18 -5.34
N ARG A 19 54.04 -8.36 -4.89
CA ARG A 19 54.94 -9.52 -4.82
C ARG A 19 55.28 -10.06 -6.21
N ARG A 20 54.28 -10.18 -7.05
CA ARG A 20 54.43 -10.68 -8.42
C ARG A 20 55.10 -9.71 -9.37
N ASP A 21 54.89 -8.40 -9.23
CA ASP A 21 55.59 -7.40 -9.99
C ASP A 21 57.11 -7.45 -9.68
N ARG A 22 57.45 -7.77 -8.44
CA ARG A 22 58.87 -8.05 -8.05
C ARG A 22 59.39 -9.35 -8.67
N ASP A 23 58.58 -10.42 -8.59
CA ASP A 23 58.95 -11.72 -9.16
C ASP A 23 59.11 -11.65 -10.70
N LEU A 24 58.19 -10.97 -11.39
CA LEU A 24 58.26 -10.74 -12.83
C LEU A 24 59.46 -9.88 -13.21
N SER A 25 59.79 -8.87 -12.43
CA SER A 25 60.98 -8.04 -12.63
C SER A 25 62.25 -8.86 -12.47
N ALA A 26 62.35 -9.71 -11.43
CA ALA A 26 63.52 -10.61 -11.21
C ALA A 26 63.62 -11.65 -12.31
N GLU A 27 62.52 -12.21 -12.82
CA GLU A 27 62.51 -13.18 -13.93
C GLU A 27 63.00 -12.51 -15.24
N MET A 28 62.52 -11.30 -15.53
CA MET A 28 62.92 -10.54 -16.72
C MET A 28 64.37 -10.12 -16.66
N ASP A 29 64.86 -9.70 -15.48
CA ASP A 29 66.30 -9.36 -15.29
C ASP A 29 67.18 -10.57 -15.41
N SER A 30 66.77 -11.75 -14.95
CA SER A 30 67.47 -13.03 -15.15
C SER A 30 67.55 -13.42 -16.63
N HIS A 31 66.38 -13.31 -17.38
CA HIS A 31 66.37 -13.57 -18.83
C HIS A 31 67.28 -12.57 -19.61
N LEU A 32 67.28 -11.29 -19.20
CA LEU A 32 68.14 -10.28 -19.81
C LEU A 32 69.60 -10.63 -19.61
N GLN A 33 69.93 -11.03 -18.38
CA GLN A 33 71.32 -11.45 -18.07
C GLN A 33 71.81 -12.68 -18.86
N LEU A 34 70.93 -13.73 -18.98
CA LEU A 34 71.19 -14.87 -19.77
C LEU A 34 71.47 -14.51 -21.26
N HIS A 35 70.67 -13.64 -21.84
CA HIS A 35 70.87 -13.19 -23.22
C HIS A 35 72.17 -12.33 -23.38
N ILE A 36 72.56 -11.56 -22.37
CA ILE A 36 73.77 -10.81 -22.36
C ILE A 36 74.97 -11.80 -22.31
N GLU A 37 74.94 -12.84 -21.48
CA GLU A 37 75.93 -13.84 -21.37
C GLU A 37 76.10 -14.64 -22.67
N ASP A 38 75.02 -15.09 -23.28
CA ASP A 38 75.01 -15.78 -24.59
C ASP A 38 75.68 -14.92 -25.67
N ASN A 39 75.39 -13.62 -25.74
CA ASN A 39 75.97 -12.68 -26.70
C ASN A 39 77.48 -12.40 -26.41
N LEU A 40 77.88 -12.43 -25.16
CA LEU A 40 79.29 -12.29 -24.74
C LEU A 40 80.04 -13.55 -25.15
N HIS A 41 79.50 -14.75 -24.97
CA HIS A 41 80.11 -16.01 -25.43
C HIS A 41 80.21 -16.10 -26.95
N ALA A 42 79.32 -15.42 -27.69
CA ALA A 42 79.39 -15.27 -29.14
C ALA A 42 80.42 -14.26 -29.62
N GLY A 43 81.26 -13.68 -28.71
CA GLY A 43 82.34 -12.79 -29.06
C GLY A 43 81.98 -11.29 -29.17
N MET A 44 80.85 -10.92 -28.76
CA MET A 44 80.36 -9.46 -28.78
C MET A 44 80.98 -8.66 -27.64
N SER A 45 81.22 -7.37 -27.87
CA SER A 45 81.60 -6.47 -26.78
C SER A 45 80.47 -6.34 -25.77
N ARG A 46 80.73 -6.05 -24.50
CA ARG A 46 79.74 -5.95 -23.41
C ARG A 46 78.65 -4.93 -23.72
N ALA A 47 78.96 -3.78 -24.33
CA ALA A 47 78.05 -2.76 -24.74
C ALA A 47 77.08 -3.20 -25.87
N GLU A 48 77.65 -3.93 -26.87
CA GLU A 48 76.87 -4.45 -27.99
C GLU A 48 76.03 -5.66 -27.56
N ALA A 49 76.53 -6.54 -26.69
CA ALA A 49 75.82 -7.66 -26.11
C ALA A 49 74.57 -7.21 -25.32
N GLN A 50 74.70 -6.13 -24.54
CA GLN A 50 73.62 -5.56 -23.78
C GLN A 50 72.56 -4.89 -24.70
N ARG A 51 73.03 -4.20 -25.76
CA ARG A 51 72.15 -3.56 -26.72
C ARG A 51 71.32 -4.55 -27.53
N GLN A 52 71.93 -5.61 -27.96
CA GLN A 52 71.27 -6.70 -28.72
C GLN A 52 70.31 -7.51 -27.84
N ALA A 53 70.64 -7.77 -26.59
CA ALA A 53 69.76 -8.41 -25.64
C ALA A 53 68.50 -7.56 -25.38
N LEU A 54 68.60 -6.25 -25.22
CA LEU A 54 67.48 -5.33 -25.07
C LEU A 54 66.61 -5.26 -26.35
N ILE A 55 67.21 -5.24 -27.53
CA ILE A 55 66.46 -5.23 -28.81
C ILE A 55 65.68 -6.55 -28.99
N LYS A 56 66.33 -7.70 -28.63
CA LYS A 56 65.70 -9.02 -28.76
C LYS A 56 64.57 -9.23 -27.80
N LEU A 57 64.60 -8.61 -26.60
CA LEU A 57 63.50 -8.59 -25.60
C LEU A 57 62.39 -7.61 -25.95
N GLY A 58 62.59 -6.74 -26.96
CA GLY A 58 61.51 -5.81 -27.37
C GLY A 58 61.30 -4.62 -26.41
N GLY A 59 62.23 -4.40 -25.44
CA GLY A 59 62.07 -3.42 -24.37
C GLY A 59 61.48 -4.05 -23.11
N VAL A 60 62.17 -3.96 -21.99
CA VAL A 60 61.82 -4.62 -20.72
C VAL A 60 60.45 -4.17 -20.22
N GLU A 61 60.16 -2.87 -20.31
CA GLU A 61 58.87 -2.32 -19.86
C GLU A 61 57.73 -2.71 -20.80
N GLN A 62 57.95 -2.74 -22.12
CA GLN A 62 56.89 -3.14 -23.08
C GLN A 62 56.52 -4.61 -22.92
N THR A 63 57.51 -5.46 -22.68
CA THR A 63 57.29 -6.90 -22.45
C THR A 63 56.62 -7.17 -21.11
N LYS A 64 56.97 -6.40 -20.06
CA LYS A 64 56.25 -6.42 -18.77
C LYS A 64 54.78 -6.03 -18.91
N GLU A 65 54.49 -4.99 -19.67
CA GLU A 65 53.11 -4.57 -19.95
C GLU A 65 52.31 -5.63 -20.74
N MET A 66 52.93 -6.22 -21.77
CA MET A 66 52.31 -7.27 -22.56
C MET A 66 52.00 -8.53 -21.74
N VAL A 67 52.88 -8.94 -20.84
CA VAL A 67 52.66 -10.06 -19.91
C VAL A 67 51.61 -9.75 -18.88
N ARG A 68 51.55 -8.49 -18.40
CA ARG A 68 50.47 -8.00 -17.53
C ARG A 68 49.11 -8.05 -18.22
N ASP A 69 49.02 -7.61 -19.46
CA ASP A 69 47.75 -7.60 -20.22
C ASP A 69 47.24 -9.01 -20.54
N LEU A 70 48.13 -9.98 -20.76
CA LEU A 70 47.81 -11.40 -21.01
C LEU A 70 47.35 -12.15 -19.73
N ARG A 71 47.86 -11.78 -18.57
CA ARG A 71 47.57 -12.44 -17.28
C ARG A 71 46.51 -11.77 -16.43
N ALA A 72 46.32 -10.47 -16.56
CA ALA A 72 45.37 -9.68 -15.77
C ALA A 72 43.93 -9.86 -16.28
N LEU A 73 42.98 -9.60 -15.38
CA LEU A 73 41.60 -9.31 -15.72
C LEU A 73 41.46 -7.79 -15.87
N PRO A 74 41.76 -7.21 -17.06
CA PRO A 74 41.93 -5.76 -17.21
C PRO A 74 40.65 -5.00 -16.88
N LEU A 75 39.47 -5.61 -17.07
CA LEU A 75 38.20 -5.06 -16.71
C LEU A 75 38.02 -4.98 -15.19
N LEU A 76 38.42 -5.99 -14.43
CA LEU A 76 38.29 -6.02 -12.96
C LEU A 76 39.29 -5.09 -12.27
N GLU A 77 40.51 -5.03 -12.73
CA GLU A 77 41.52 -4.12 -12.19
C GLU A 77 41.12 -2.66 -12.42
N SER A 78 40.69 -2.34 -13.65
CA SER A 78 40.25 -1.00 -13.97
C SER A 78 38.98 -0.61 -13.19
N LEU A 79 38.07 -1.55 -12.92
CA LEU A 79 36.90 -1.30 -12.09
C LEU A 79 37.28 -1.04 -10.62
N LEU A 80 38.21 -1.80 -10.06
CA LEU A 80 38.74 -1.57 -8.70
C LEU A 80 39.45 -0.22 -8.56
N GLN A 81 40.19 0.19 -9.60
CA GLN A 81 40.81 1.52 -9.65
C GLN A 81 39.72 2.63 -9.69
N ASP A 82 38.66 2.43 -10.51
CA ASP A 82 37.55 3.39 -10.62
C ASP A 82 36.79 3.46 -9.29
N ILE A 83 36.57 2.34 -8.58
CA ILE A 83 35.95 2.32 -7.24
C ILE A 83 36.82 3.07 -6.21
N ARG A 84 38.13 2.76 -6.13
CA ARG A 84 39.02 3.46 -5.19
C ARG A 84 39.08 4.95 -5.46
N TYR A 85 39.14 5.34 -6.72
CA TYR A 85 39.07 6.73 -7.13
C TYR A 85 37.75 7.37 -6.75
N GLY A 86 36.62 6.72 -7.05
CA GLY A 86 35.27 7.18 -6.70
C GLY A 86 35.14 7.43 -5.19
N VAL A 87 35.54 6.46 -4.34
CA VAL A 87 35.51 6.61 -2.89
C VAL A 87 36.34 7.82 -2.42
N ARG A 88 37.56 7.99 -2.91
CA ARG A 88 38.42 9.15 -2.56
C ARG A 88 37.75 10.48 -2.96
N MET A 89 37.09 10.52 -4.11
CA MET A 89 36.42 11.72 -4.61
C MET A 89 35.16 12.05 -3.83
N LEU A 90 34.42 11.04 -3.35
CA LEU A 90 33.25 11.22 -2.48
C LEU A 90 33.69 11.76 -1.10
N LEU A 91 34.76 11.24 -0.54
CA LEU A 91 35.33 11.72 0.74
C LEU A 91 35.89 13.15 0.67
N LYS A 92 36.46 13.55 -0.47
CA LYS A 92 36.95 14.93 -0.69
C LYS A 92 35.84 15.97 -0.79
N ASN A 93 34.58 15.58 -1.07
CA ASN A 93 33.45 16.49 -1.26
C ASN A 93 32.27 16.07 -0.37
N PRO A 94 32.38 16.20 0.97
CA PRO A 94 31.40 15.63 1.90
C PRO A 94 30.01 16.26 1.75
N GLY A 95 29.90 17.56 1.49
CA GLY A 95 28.63 18.26 1.32
C GLY A 95 27.85 17.76 0.10
N PHE A 96 28.51 17.58 -1.05
CA PHE A 96 27.90 17.00 -2.24
C PHE A 96 27.45 15.54 -1.98
N THR A 97 28.34 14.73 -1.40
CA THR A 97 28.08 13.33 -1.11
C THR A 97 26.89 13.18 -0.17
N PHE A 98 26.82 13.99 0.88
CA PHE A 98 25.73 13.98 1.85
C PHE A 98 24.39 14.27 1.18
N VAL A 99 24.31 15.35 0.40
CA VAL A 99 23.06 15.76 -0.28
C VAL A 99 22.63 14.71 -1.30
N ALA A 100 23.56 14.17 -2.09
CA ALA A 100 23.27 13.13 -3.08
C ALA A 100 22.82 11.82 -2.42
N VAL A 101 23.52 11.36 -1.38
CA VAL A 101 23.16 10.15 -0.61
C VAL A 101 21.84 10.33 0.08
N LEU A 102 21.57 11.49 0.70
CA LEU A 102 20.29 11.75 1.37
C LEU A 102 19.12 11.75 0.36
N THR A 103 19.30 12.38 -0.80
CA THR A 103 18.28 12.40 -1.86
C THR A 103 17.96 10.99 -2.36
N LEU A 104 19.00 10.18 -2.61
CA LEU A 104 18.83 8.78 -3.04
C LEU A 104 18.28 7.90 -1.91
N ALA A 105 18.70 8.12 -0.67
CA ALA A 105 18.20 7.40 0.49
C ALA A 105 16.70 7.60 0.70
N LEU A 106 16.22 8.83 0.58
CA LEU A 106 14.80 9.13 0.63
C LEU A 106 14.06 8.49 -0.54
N GLY A 107 14.55 8.65 -1.78
CA GLY A 107 13.92 8.08 -2.97
C GLY A 107 13.88 6.55 -2.95
N ILE A 108 15.00 5.88 -2.72
CA ILE A 108 15.12 4.42 -2.72
C ILE A 108 14.43 3.83 -1.48
N GLY A 109 14.60 4.46 -0.31
CA GLY A 109 14.07 3.97 0.96
C GLY A 109 12.55 3.96 1.00
N VAL A 110 11.90 5.03 0.53
CA VAL A 110 10.43 5.07 0.43
C VAL A 110 9.92 4.04 -0.59
N ASN A 111 10.60 3.90 -1.74
CA ASN A 111 10.24 2.87 -2.72
C ASN A 111 10.35 1.47 -2.12
N THR A 112 11.40 1.19 -1.36
CA THR A 112 11.59 -0.09 -0.68
C THR A 112 10.50 -0.34 0.36
N ALA A 113 10.13 0.67 1.15
CA ALA A 113 9.06 0.54 2.15
C ALA A 113 7.71 0.25 1.48
N VAL A 114 7.34 1.01 0.44
CA VAL A 114 6.07 0.79 -0.29
C VAL A 114 6.10 -0.52 -1.06
N TYR A 115 7.25 -0.95 -1.61
CA TYR A 115 7.37 -2.27 -2.21
C TYR A 115 7.12 -3.39 -1.19
N SER A 116 7.66 -3.28 0.03
CA SER A 116 7.41 -4.27 1.09
C SER A 116 5.94 -4.34 1.49
N LEU A 117 5.23 -3.19 1.50
CA LEU A 117 3.78 -3.17 1.68
C LEU A 117 3.05 -3.82 0.50
N ALA A 118 3.45 -3.50 -0.72
CA ALA A 118 2.88 -4.08 -1.93
C ALA A 118 3.10 -5.59 -2.01
N GLU A 119 4.28 -6.08 -1.63
CA GLU A 119 4.57 -7.50 -1.58
C GLU A 119 3.68 -8.21 -0.55
N ALA A 120 3.52 -7.62 0.63
CA ALA A 120 2.68 -8.18 1.69
C ALA A 120 1.21 -8.23 1.30
N PHE A 121 0.69 -7.19 0.62
CA PHE A 121 -0.73 -7.10 0.30
C PHE A 121 -1.11 -7.66 -1.07
N LEU A 122 -0.26 -7.52 -2.11
CA LEU A 122 -0.62 -7.91 -3.48
C LEU A 122 0.04 -9.22 -3.95
N VAL A 123 1.23 -9.55 -3.46
CA VAL A 123 1.98 -10.69 -3.97
C VAL A 123 1.82 -11.91 -3.07
N ARG A 124 1.88 -11.70 -1.76
CA ARG A 124 1.86 -12.77 -0.76
C ARG A 124 0.90 -12.51 0.40
N PRO A 125 -0.35 -12.09 0.17
CA PRO A 125 -1.29 -11.83 1.26
C PRO A 125 -1.60 -13.10 2.05
N LEU A 126 -1.53 -14.27 1.39
CA LEU A 126 -1.80 -15.58 1.97
C LEU A 126 -0.55 -16.46 1.96
N SER A 127 -0.30 -17.20 3.05
CA SER A 127 0.79 -18.18 3.15
C SER A 127 0.30 -19.59 2.80
N LEU A 128 -0.34 -19.75 1.64
CA LEU A 128 -0.88 -21.01 1.18
C LEU A 128 0.02 -21.63 0.11
N PRO A 129 0.19 -22.98 0.10
CA PRO A 129 1.00 -23.67 -0.89
C PRO A 129 0.31 -23.64 -2.27
N ASN A 130 1.12 -23.48 -3.33
CA ASN A 130 0.64 -23.45 -4.72
C ASN A 130 -0.48 -22.43 -4.94
N LEU A 131 -0.33 -21.22 -4.37
CA LEU A 131 -1.35 -20.16 -4.37
C LEU A 131 -1.85 -19.80 -5.79
N HIS A 132 -1.01 -19.97 -6.81
CA HIS A 132 -1.37 -19.75 -8.21
C HIS A 132 -2.45 -20.70 -8.76
N ARG A 133 -2.67 -21.86 -8.11
CA ARG A 133 -3.74 -22.82 -8.45
C ARG A 133 -5.02 -22.60 -7.65
N LEU A 134 -4.99 -21.72 -6.64
CA LEU A 134 -6.14 -21.45 -5.80
C LEU A 134 -6.99 -20.34 -6.42
N VAL A 135 -8.28 -20.64 -6.57
CA VAL A 135 -9.26 -19.73 -7.16
C VAL A 135 -10.49 -19.60 -6.28
N ALA A 136 -11.15 -18.46 -6.34
CA ALA A 136 -12.48 -18.25 -5.81
C ALA A 136 -13.51 -18.32 -6.94
N ILE A 137 -14.66 -18.94 -6.68
CA ILE A 137 -15.81 -18.93 -7.58
C ILE A 137 -16.85 -18.00 -6.96
N THR A 138 -17.31 -17.02 -7.72
CA THR A 138 -18.19 -15.95 -7.24
C THR A 138 -19.36 -15.76 -8.19
N THR A 139 -20.38 -15.05 -7.72
CA THR A 139 -21.47 -14.56 -8.59
C THR A 139 -21.40 -13.03 -8.68
N GLY A 140 -21.49 -12.49 -9.90
CA GLY A 140 -21.47 -11.03 -10.11
C GLY A 140 -20.21 -10.35 -9.55
N GLN A 141 -20.38 -9.27 -8.80
CA GLN A 141 -19.27 -8.47 -8.24
C GLN A 141 -18.70 -9.11 -6.94
N LYS A 142 -18.04 -10.27 -7.05
CA LYS A 142 -17.46 -11.03 -5.91
C LYS A 142 -18.49 -11.45 -4.86
N SER A 143 -19.74 -11.59 -5.23
CA SER A 143 -20.81 -11.99 -4.30
C SER A 143 -20.73 -13.48 -3.96
N PRO A 144 -21.21 -13.88 -2.76
CA PRO A 144 -21.33 -15.27 -2.37
C PRO A 144 -22.26 -16.05 -3.30
N VAL A 145 -22.20 -17.39 -3.20
CA VAL A 145 -22.95 -18.35 -4.00
C VAL A 145 -24.03 -18.99 -3.14
N ALA A 146 -25.15 -19.39 -3.73
CA ALA A 146 -26.18 -20.14 -3.02
C ALA A 146 -25.73 -21.58 -2.78
N ALA A 147 -26.24 -22.22 -1.71
CA ALA A 147 -25.84 -23.59 -1.35
C ALA A 147 -26.20 -24.63 -2.43
N ALA A 148 -27.38 -24.47 -3.06
CA ALA A 148 -27.78 -25.33 -4.19
C ALA A 148 -26.84 -25.16 -5.39
N ASP A 149 -26.46 -23.94 -5.72
CA ASP A 149 -25.54 -23.64 -6.84
C ASP A 149 -24.11 -24.16 -6.54
N TYR A 150 -23.68 -24.12 -5.27
CA TYR A 150 -22.42 -24.76 -4.85
C TYR A 150 -22.43 -26.27 -5.14
N LEU A 151 -23.53 -26.96 -4.82
CA LEU A 151 -23.65 -28.40 -5.07
C LEU A 151 -23.59 -28.70 -6.56
N ASP A 152 -24.20 -27.87 -7.42
CA ASP A 152 -24.10 -28.03 -8.87
C ASP A 152 -22.65 -27.77 -9.35
N CYS A 153 -21.98 -26.73 -8.86
CA CYS A 153 -20.57 -26.48 -9.17
C CYS A 153 -19.67 -27.64 -8.75
N LYS A 154 -19.95 -28.26 -7.58
CA LYS A 154 -19.18 -29.40 -7.05
C LYS A 154 -19.36 -30.68 -7.88
N THR A 155 -20.57 -30.94 -8.37
CA THR A 155 -20.87 -32.14 -9.13
C THR A 155 -20.51 -32.05 -10.60
N GLN A 156 -20.63 -30.86 -11.21
CA GLN A 156 -20.45 -30.66 -12.64
C GLN A 156 -19.10 -30.07 -13.01
N GLY A 157 -18.41 -29.43 -12.07
CA GLY A 157 -17.12 -28.75 -12.31
C GLY A 157 -15.97 -29.73 -12.53
N GLN A 158 -15.45 -29.80 -13.76
CA GLN A 158 -14.37 -30.71 -14.14
C GLN A 158 -12.96 -30.08 -14.03
N SER A 159 -12.88 -28.76 -14.03
CA SER A 159 -11.61 -28.01 -13.96
C SER A 159 -10.93 -28.06 -12.60
N PHE A 160 -11.64 -28.48 -11.55
CA PHE A 160 -11.16 -28.40 -10.18
C PHE A 160 -10.74 -29.79 -9.67
N GLU A 161 -9.61 -29.82 -8.96
CA GLU A 161 -9.17 -31.00 -8.19
C GLU A 161 -9.99 -31.14 -6.92
N GLN A 162 -10.22 -30.02 -6.24
CA GLN A 162 -11.05 -29.92 -5.05
C GLN A 162 -11.83 -28.59 -5.11
N LEU A 163 -13.10 -28.65 -4.75
CA LEU A 163 -13.98 -27.49 -4.58
C LEU A 163 -14.60 -27.55 -3.19
N ALA A 164 -14.43 -26.49 -2.44
CA ALA A 164 -14.89 -26.35 -1.07
C ALA A 164 -15.67 -25.04 -0.88
N ALA A 165 -16.57 -25.07 0.09
CA ALA A 165 -17.32 -23.89 0.50
C ALA A 165 -17.01 -23.51 1.95
N TYR A 166 -17.14 -22.22 2.24
CA TYR A 166 -17.06 -21.72 3.60
C TYR A 166 -18.06 -20.58 3.82
N ARG A 167 -18.41 -20.39 5.09
CA ARG A 167 -19.18 -19.26 5.60
C ARG A 167 -18.46 -18.70 6.80
N ALA A 168 -17.94 -17.47 6.69
CA ALA A 168 -17.37 -16.77 7.83
C ALA A 168 -18.48 -16.44 8.82
N SER A 169 -18.25 -16.67 10.09
CA SER A 169 -19.20 -16.40 11.16
C SER A 169 -18.44 -16.13 12.45
N ASP A 170 -18.82 -15.08 13.12
CA ASP A 170 -18.34 -14.84 14.47
C ASP A 170 -19.08 -15.75 15.43
N MET A 171 -18.35 -16.37 16.33
CA MET A 171 -18.86 -17.40 17.25
C MET A 171 -18.56 -17.05 18.70
N ASN A 172 -19.46 -17.45 19.60
CA ASN A 172 -19.25 -17.29 21.03
C ASN A 172 -18.61 -18.57 21.59
N LEU A 173 -17.38 -18.46 22.08
CA LEU A 173 -16.63 -19.57 22.68
C LEU A 173 -16.79 -19.54 24.20
N THR A 174 -17.35 -20.61 24.78
CA THR A 174 -17.60 -20.73 26.22
C THR A 174 -17.12 -22.09 26.74
N GLY A 175 -17.24 -22.30 28.04
CA GLY A 175 -16.92 -23.61 28.66
C GLY A 175 -15.45 -23.78 29.08
N SER A 176 -14.54 -22.91 28.69
CA SER A 176 -13.14 -22.93 29.10
C SER A 176 -12.60 -21.51 29.33
N GLY A 177 -12.89 -20.93 30.51
CA GLY A 177 -12.56 -19.54 30.84
C GLY A 177 -13.71 -18.56 30.55
N GLU A 178 -13.41 -17.25 30.50
CA GLU A 178 -14.44 -16.23 30.24
C GLU A 178 -15.03 -16.40 28.84
N PRO A 179 -16.35 -16.13 28.65
CA PRO A 179 -16.96 -16.11 27.35
C PRO A 179 -16.23 -15.13 26.40
N GLU A 180 -15.87 -15.62 25.22
CA GLU A 180 -15.10 -14.85 24.25
C GLU A 180 -15.76 -14.96 22.88
N ARG A 181 -15.89 -13.82 22.16
CA ARG A 181 -16.22 -13.86 20.74
C ARG A 181 -14.96 -14.12 19.94
N VAL A 182 -15.01 -15.10 19.09
CA VAL A 182 -13.93 -15.53 18.21
C VAL A 182 -14.36 -15.47 16.75
N TYR A 183 -13.44 -15.15 15.88
CA TYR A 183 -13.69 -15.19 14.44
C TYR A 183 -13.64 -16.65 13.96
N GLY A 184 -14.77 -17.18 13.55
CA GLY A 184 -14.90 -18.55 13.08
C GLY A 184 -15.22 -18.64 11.60
N ALA A 185 -15.09 -19.86 11.08
CA ALA A 185 -15.60 -20.20 9.76
C ALA A 185 -16.21 -21.58 9.78
N ALA A 186 -17.43 -21.71 9.26
CA ALA A 186 -18.00 -23.01 8.94
C ALA A 186 -17.49 -23.42 7.55
N VAL A 187 -16.87 -24.60 7.42
CA VAL A 187 -16.18 -25.04 6.20
C VAL A 187 -16.59 -26.46 5.83
N THR A 188 -16.64 -26.77 4.54
CA THR A 188 -16.86 -28.16 4.10
C THR A 188 -15.65 -29.05 4.43
N ALA A 189 -15.86 -30.35 4.57
CA ALA A 189 -14.80 -31.29 4.98
C ALA A 189 -13.55 -31.26 4.10
N GLY A 190 -13.70 -30.98 2.80
CA GLY A 190 -12.60 -30.86 1.84
C GLY A 190 -11.88 -29.50 1.84
N PHE A 191 -12.21 -28.56 2.72
CA PHE A 191 -11.69 -27.20 2.69
C PHE A 191 -10.17 -27.12 2.82
N PHE A 192 -9.59 -27.76 3.84
CA PHE A 192 -8.14 -27.75 4.04
C PHE A 192 -7.39 -28.49 2.95
N THR A 193 -7.99 -29.56 2.40
CA THR A 193 -7.43 -30.27 1.23
C THR A 193 -7.41 -29.37 -0.01
N ALA A 194 -8.48 -28.61 -0.24
CA ALA A 194 -8.49 -27.61 -1.31
C ALA A 194 -7.41 -26.54 -1.14
N LEU A 195 -7.17 -26.08 0.08
CA LEU A 195 -6.08 -25.15 0.38
C LEU A 195 -4.69 -25.80 0.34
N GLY A 196 -4.60 -27.14 0.40
CA GLY A 196 -3.34 -27.88 0.44
C GLY A 196 -2.60 -27.75 1.77
N VAL A 197 -3.34 -27.61 2.88
CA VAL A 197 -2.79 -27.48 4.23
C VAL A 197 -3.34 -28.56 5.13
N ALA A 198 -2.56 -28.95 6.14
CA ALA A 198 -2.96 -29.92 7.15
C ALA A 198 -2.72 -29.38 8.56
N PRO A 199 -3.46 -29.86 9.56
CA PRO A 199 -3.21 -29.54 10.95
C PRO A 199 -1.80 -29.96 11.38
N VAL A 200 -1.12 -29.12 12.17
CA VAL A 200 0.20 -29.44 12.77
C VAL A 200 0.06 -30.41 13.94
N ARG A 201 -1.14 -30.48 14.54
CA ARG A 201 -1.49 -31.43 15.61
C ARG A 201 -2.91 -31.93 15.41
N GLY A 202 -3.15 -33.18 15.79
CA GLY A 202 -4.44 -33.80 15.60
C GLY A 202 -4.75 -34.17 14.15
N ARG A 203 -5.99 -33.99 13.69
CA ARG A 203 -6.46 -34.33 12.35
C ARG A 203 -7.33 -33.23 11.73
N GLY A 204 -7.48 -33.28 10.40
CA GLY A 204 -8.47 -32.51 9.66
C GLY A 204 -9.89 -33.06 9.79
N PHE A 205 -10.85 -32.43 9.14
CA PHE A 205 -12.21 -32.91 9.03
C PHE A 205 -12.26 -34.17 8.14
N LEU A 206 -13.08 -35.16 8.55
CA LEU A 206 -13.34 -36.34 7.77
C LEU A 206 -14.56 -36.12 6.86
N ILE A 207 -14.64 -36.92 5.80
CA ILE A 207 -15.81 -36.92 4.91
C ILE A 207 -17.04 -37.37 5.73
N GLY A 208 -18.12 -36.59 5.67
CA GLY A 208 -19.33 -36.78 6.43
C GLY A 208 -19.41 -36.02 7.76
N GLU A 209 -18.30 -35.44 8.26
CA GLU A 209 -18.38 -34.55 9.42
C GLU A 209 -19.04 -33.21 9.08
N ASP A 210 -19.20 -32.86 7.78
CA ASP A 210 -19.98 -31.72 7.31
C ASP A 210 -21.46 -32.07 7.01
N GLU A 211 -21.96 -33.19 7.54
CA GLU A 211 -23.38 -33.56 7.51
C GLU A 211 -24.06 -33.24 8.86
N PRO A 212 -25.33 -32.79 8.85
CA PRO A 212 -26.06 -32.49 10.09
C PRO A 212 -26.06 -33.66 11.07
N GLY A 213 -25.68 -33.42 12.32
CA GLY A 213 -25.58 -34.40 13.40
C GLY A 213 -24.21 -35.04 13.58
N HIS A 214 -23.26 -34.83 12.65
CA HIS A 214 -21.87 -35.28 12.77
C HIS A 214 -20.90 -34.06 12.84
N ASP A 215 -21.41 -32.88 12.92
CA ASP A 215 -20.73 -31.57 12.77
C ASP A 215 -20.16 -31.03 14.09
N GLN A 216 -20.16 -31.80 15.17
CA GLN A 216 -19.72 -31.31 16.50
C GLN A 216 -18.21 -31.48 16.73
N VAL A 217 -17.40 -31.08 15.77
CA VAL A 217 -15.94 -31.07 15.85
C VAL A 217 -15.39 -29.69 15.47
N ALA A 218 -14.25 -29.33 16.05
CA ALA A 218 -13.64 -28.02 15.80
C ALA A 218 -12.13 -28.15 15.61
N ILE A 219 -11.58 -27.31 14.72
CA ILE A 219 -10.14 -27.15 14.52
C ILE A 219 -9.76 -25.72 14.93
N LEU A 220 -8.72 -25.61 15.75
CA LEU A 220 -8.26 -24.32 16.29
C LEU A 220 -7.16 -23.73 15.42
N SER A 221 -7.08 -22.40 15.35
CA SER A 221 -5.88 -21.73 14.89
C SER A 221 -4.76 -21.87 15.93
N TYR A 222 -3.51 -21.80 15.46
CA TYR A 222 -2.36 -21.81 16.36
C TYR A 222 -2.45 -20.70 17.41
N ARG A 223 -2.93 -19.53 17.02
CA ARG A 223 -3.07 -18.34 17.87
C ARG A 223 -4.11 -18.55 18.97
N LEU A 224 -5.30 -19.07 18.65
CA LEU A 224 -6.32 -19.35 19.66
C LEU A 224 -5.85 -20.44 20.62
N TRP A 225 -5.22 -21.51 20.10
CA TRP A 225 -4.67 -22.58 20.92
C TRP A 225 -3.60 -22.05 21.89
N GLN A 226 -2.70 -21.16 21.44
CA GLN A 226 -1.68 -20.56 22.32
C GLN A 226 -2.28 -19.61 23.34
N ARG A 227 -3.19 -18.72 22.90
CA ARG A 227 -3.75 -17.65 23.74
C ARG A 227 -4.67 -18.20 24.83
N ARG A 228 -5.57 -19.13 24.50
CA ARG A 228 -6.62 -19.61 25.41
C ARG A 228 -6.29 -20.92 26.09
N PHE A 229 -5.54 -21.78 25.44
CA PHE A 229 -5.20 -23.11 25.92
C PHE A 229 -3.72 -23.26 26.27
N GLY A 230 -2.92 -22.17 26.29
CA GLY A 230 -1.52 -22.20 26.67
C GLY A 230 -0.62 -23.08 25.80
N ALA A 231 -1.05 -23.40 24.57
CA ALA A 231 -0.40 -24.38 23.70
C ALA A 231 -0.32 -25.80 24.28
N ASP A 232 -1.25 -26.15 25.22
CA ASP A 232 -1.31 -27.48 25.82
C ASP A 232 -1.81 -28.53 24.81
N PRO A 233 -1.02 -29.58 24.52
CA PRO A 233 -1.47 -30.67 23.65
C PRO A 233 -2.70 -31.44 24.19
N VAL A 234 -2.91 -31.45 25.51
CA VAL A 234 -4.05 -32.10 26.16
C VAL A 234 -5.38 -31.40 25.89
N ALA A 235 -5.34 -30.19 25.29
CA ALA A 235 -6.55 -29.52 24.82
C ALA A 235 -7.26 -30.31 23.70
N LEU A 236 -6.53 -31.06 22.87
CA LEU A 236 -7.12 -31.93 21.86
C LEU A 236 -7.93 -33.06 22.51
N GLY A 237 -9.12 -33.34 21.98
CA GLY A 237 -10.09 -34.26 22.52
C GLY A 237 -11.00 -33.67 23.60
N LYS A 238 -10.71 -32.48 24.14
CA LYS A 238 -11.63 -31.80 25.07
C LYS A 238 -12.78 -31.14 24.31
N THR A 239 -13.91 -31.03 25.02
CA THR A 239 -15.10 -30.34 24.49
C THR A 239 -15.12 -28.88 24.92
N VAL A 240 -15.48 -27.99 23.98
CA VAL A 240 -15.77 -26.57 24.22
C VAL A 240 -17.17 -26.25 23.69
N ASN A 241 -17.81 -25.26 24.25
CA ASN A 241 -19.10 -24.81 23.76
C ASN A 241 -18.90 -23.68 22.77
N ILE A 242 -19.44 -23.84 21.57
CA ILE A 242 -19.47 -22.82 20.51
C ILE A 242 -20.93 -22.52 20.20
N ASP A 243 -21.34 -21.27 20.41
CA ASP A 243 -22.72 -20.82 20.26
C ASP A 243 -23.72 -21.72 21.02
N GLY A 244 -23.36 -22.16 22.23
CA GLY A 244 -24.20 -22.98 23.10
C GLY A 244 -24.27 -24.47 22.72
N LYS A 245 -23.47 -24.93 21.74
CA LYS A 245 -23.36 -26.36 21.35
C LYS A 245 -21.98 -26.90 21.73
N PRO A 246 -21.90 -28.19 22.15
CA PRO A 246 -20.62 -28.80 22.46
C PRO A 246 -19.88 -29.20 21.15
N TYR A 247 -18.58 -28.87 21.07
CA TYR A 247 -17.68 -29.25 19.98
C TYR A 247 -16.41 -29.90 20.54
N THR A 248 -15.99 -31.02 19.96
CA THR A 248 -14.74 -31.67 20.31
C THR A 248 -13.58 -31.04 19.50
N MET A 249 -12.54 -30.60 20.16
CA MET A 249 -11.32 -30.07 19.52
C MET A 249 -10.50 -31.19 18.91
N ILE A 250 -10.43 -31.30 17.57
CA ILE A 250 -9.79 -32.43 16.87
C ILE A 250 -8.44 -32.08 16.25
N GLY A 251 -8.11 -30.79 16.09
CA GLY A 251 -6.87 -30.38 15.45
C GLY A 251 -6.48 -28.95 15.74
N VAL A 252 -5.22 -28.63 15.46
CA VAL A 252 -4.65 -27.29 15.49
C VAL A 252 -3.95 -27.03 14.16
N MET A 253 -4.29 -25.92 13.50
CA MET A 253 -3.69 -25.53 12.23
C MET A 253 -2.31 -24.89 12.44
N ASP A 254 -1.52 -24.85 11.36
CA ASP A 254 -0.25 -24.12 11.33
C ASP A 254 -0.46 -22.63 11.55
N ARG A 255 0.56 -21.96 12.10
CA ARG A 255 0.55 -20.53 12.37
C ARG A 255 0.33 -19.67 11.11
N SER A 256 0.70 -20.21 9.95
CA SER A 256 0.59 -19.52 8.66
C SER A 256 -0.80 -19.58 8.04
N VAL A 257 -1.71 -20.42 8.57
CA VAL A 257 -3.06 -20.61 8.03
C VAL A 257 -4.04 -19.66 8.71
N GLU A 258 -4.33 -18.55 8.05
CA GLU A 258 -5.25 -17.50 8.52
C GLU A 258 -6.35 -17.18 7.50
N PHE A 259 -6.81 -18.18 6.76
CA PHE A 259 -7.86 -18.02 5.74
C PHE A 259 -9.18 -18.66 6.22
N PRO A 260 -10.33 -18.02 5.92
CA PRO A 260 -10.64 -16.95 4.95
C PRO A 260 -10.32 -15.51 5.41
N VAL A 261 -10.31 -15.21 6.67
CA VAL A 261 -9.86 -13.99 7.35
C VAL A 261 -9.04 -14.49 8.53
N PRO A 262 -8.34 -13.71 9.32
CA PRO A 262 -7.69 -14.25 10.51
C PRO A 262 -8.67 -15.02 11.38
N THR A 263 -8.87 -16.28 11.03
CA THR A 263 -9.86 -17.20 11.64
C THR A 263 -9.26 -17.82 12.90
N ASP A 264 -9.98 -17.75 14.01
CA ASP A 264 -9.56 -18.34 15.28
C ASP A 264 -9.90 -19.83 15.33
N LEU A 265 -11.04 -20.23 14.75
CA LEU A 265 -11.44 -21.64 14.70
C LEU A 265 -12.28 -21.96 13.46
N TRP A 266 -12.28 -23.23 13.08
CA TRP A 266 -13.10 -23.76 12.00
C TRP A 266 -14.00 -24.87 12.52
N ILE A 267 -15.27 -24.86 12.09
CA ILE A 267 -16.25 -25.93 12.33
C ILE A 267 -16.76 -26.45 10.99
N PRO A 268 -17.33 -27.67 10.95
CA PRO A 268 -17.91 -28.19 9.73
C PRO A 268 -19.15 -27.40 9.28
N LEU A 269 -19.29 -27.21 7.96
CA LEU A 269 -20.44 -26.56 7.32
C LEU A 269 -21.54 -27.58 7.07
N ALA A 270 -22.36 -27.87 8.08
CA ALA A 270 -23.48 -28.78 7.96
C ALA A 270 -24.70 -28.09 7.33
N LEU A 271 -24.86 -28.23 6.02
CA LEU A 271 -25.99 -27.64 5.29
C LEU A 271 -27.29 -28.39 5.60
N SER A 272 -28.31 -27.71 6.08
CA SER A 272 -29.63 -28.26 6.27
C SER A 272 -30.28 -28.67 4.93
N PRO A 273 -31.25 -29.62 4.94
CA PRO A 273 -31.99 -29.99 3.72
C PRO A 273 -32.63 -28.77 3.01
N LYS A 274 -33.10 -27.80 3.78
CA LYS A 274 -33.69 -26.56 3.23
C LYS A 274 -32.65 -25.67 2.53
N GLU A 275 -31.44 -25.57 3.11
CA GLU A 275 -30.34 -24.80 2.48
C GLU A 275 -29.85 -25.47 1.20
N LYS A 276 -29.73 -26.81 1.19
CA LYS A 276 -29.27 -27.57 0.00
C LYS A 276 -30.12 -27.35 -1.26
N VAL A 277 -31.39 -26.96 -1.12
CA VAL A 277 -32.28 -26.63 -2.24
C VAL A 277 -32.52 -25.14 -2.46
N ASN A 278 -32.08 -24.31 -1.55
CA ASN A 278 -32.31 -22.86 -1.61
C ASN A 278 -31.30 -22.18 -2.56
N ARG A 279 -31.81 -21.64 -3.66
CA ARG A 279 -31.04 -20.87 -4.65
C ARG A 279 -31.14 -19.34 -4.41
N ALA A 280 -32.08 -18.89 -3.58
CA ALA A 280 -32.27 -17.46 -3.38
C ALA A 280 -31.25 -16.85 -2.40
N ALA A 281 -30.77 -17.64 -1.42
CA ALA A 281 -29.86 -17.17 -0.38
C ALA A 281 -28.38 -17.38 -0.76
N ASN A 282 -27.72 -16.30 -1.17
CA ASN A 282 -26.28 -16.32 -1.43
C ASN A 282 -25.52 -16.15 -0.12
N SER A 283 -24.97 -17.23 0.43
CA SER A 283 -24.31 -17.20 1.76
C SER A 283 -22.98 -17.93 1.81
N LEU A 284 -22.59 -18.62 0.73
CA LEU A 284 -21.38 -19.41 0.70
C LEU A 284 -20.31 -18.78 -0.19
N HIS A 285 -19.11 -18.71 0.34
CA HIS A 285 -17.91 -18.38 -0.42
C HIS A 285 -17.27 -19.68 -0.90
N LEU A 286 -16.89 -19.72 -2.17
CA LEU A 286 -16.30 -20.91 -2.75
C LEU A 286 -14.81 -20.73 -2.99
N VAL A 287 -14.02 -21.74 -2.61
CA VAL A 287 -12.60 -21.84 -2.93
C VAL A 287 -12.34 -23.16 -3.62
N ALA A 288 -11.54 -23.14 -4.67
CA ALA A 288 -11.22 -24.33 -5.43
C ALA A 288 -9.73 -24.38 -5.78
N ARG A 289 -9.23 -25.61 -5.95
CA ARG A 289 -7.90 -25.88 -6.49
C ARG A 289 -8.04 -26.32 -7.94
N LEU A 290 -7.41 -25.62 -8.86
CA LEU A 290 -7.34 -26.03 -10.26
C LEU A 290 -6.52 -27.31 -10.42
N LYS A 291 -6.91 -28.20 -11.33
CA LYS A 291 -6.09 -29.33 -11.78
C LYS A 291 -4.79 -28.85 -12.41
N ASP A 292 -3.73 -29.67 -12.39
CA ASP A 292 -2.38 -29.26 -12.82
C ASP A 292 -2.30 -28.68 -14.23
N ASN A 293 -3.12 -29.15 -15.16
CA ASN A 293 -3.06 -28.75 -16.56
C ASN A 293 -4.24 -27.86 -16.99
N VAL A 294 -4.97 -27.28 -16.04
CA VAL A 294 -6.12 -26.42 -16.34
C VAL A 294 -5.77 -24.96 -16.13
N SER A 295 -5.99 -24.17 -17.17
CA SER A 295 -5.79 -22.71 -17.08
C SER A 295 -6.99 -22.03 -16.42
N LEU A 296 -6.74 -20.85 -15.84
CA LEU A 296 -7.79 -20.00 -15.27
C LEU A 296 -8.88 -19.67 -16.31
N SER A 297 -8.48 -19.42 -17.56
CA SER A 297 -9.42 -19.12 -18.67
C SER A 297 -10.32 -20.30 -18.99
N THR A 298 -9.81 -21.53 -18.92
CA THR A 298 -10.60 -22.76 -19.13
C THR A 298 -11.63 -22.93 -18.02
N ALA A 299 -11.19 -22.78 -16.74
CA ALA A 299 -12.09 -22.87 -15.60
C ALA A 299 -13.18 -21.77 -15.61
N ARG A 300 -12.82 -20.57 -16.04
CA ARG A 300 -13.76 -19.45 -16.18
C ARG A 300 -14.81 -19.75 -17.29
N ALA A 301 -14.38 -20.27 -18.43
CA ALA A 301 -15.28 -20.63 -19.52
C ALA A 301 -16.27 -21.74 -19.10
N GLU A 302 -15.79 -22.77 -18.37
CA GLU A 302 -16.62 -23.84 -17.82
C GLU A 302 -17.66 -23.27 -16.85
N MET A 303 -17.26 -22.47 -15.87
CA MET A 303 -18.19 -21.90 -14.89
C MET A 303 -19.18 -20.92 -15.53
N THR A 304 -18.76 -20.18 -16.56
CA THR A 304 -19.68 -19.32 -17.34
C THR A 304 -20.74 -20.15 -18.07
N LEU A 305 -20.36 -21.31 -18.65
CA LEU A 305 -21.28 -22.21 -19.28
C LEU A 305 -22.28 -22.82 -18.28
N LEU A 306 -21.77 -23.30 -17.14
CA LEU A 306 -22.60 -23.80 -16.05
C LEU A 306 -23.59 -22.74 -15.56
N GLY A 307 -23.13 -21.50 -15.39
CA GLY A 307 -23.98 -20.38 -15.00
C GLY A 307 -25.14 -20.12 -15.97
N ARG A 308 -24.90 -20.25 -17.27
CA ARG A 308 -25.96 -20.15 -18.31
C ARG A 308 -26.96 -21.31 -18.20
N GLN A 309 -26.47 -22.54 -18.03
CA GLN A 309 -27.35 -23.70 -17.85
C GLN A 309 -28.23 -23.57 -16.60
N LEU A 310 -27.68 -23.09 -15.50
CA LEU A 310 -28.44 -22.83 -14.28
C LEU A 310 -29.42 -21.64 -14.44
N ALA A 311 -29.07 -20.63 -15.20
CA ALA A 311 -29.96 -19.52 -15.52
C ALA A 311 -31.19 -19.98 -16.36
N ASP A 312 -30.96 -20.88 -17.30
CA ASP A 312 -32.02 -21.46 -18.14
C ASP A 312 -32.91 -22.43 -17.32
N ALA A 313 -32.29 -23.25 -16.46
CA ALA A 313 -33.01 -24.19 -15.60
C ALA A 313 -33.78 -23.53 -14.45
N TYR A 314 -33.25 -22.43 -13.90
CA TYR A 314 -33.80 -21.71 -12.74
C TYR A 314 -33.92 -20.20 -12.98
N PRO A 315 -34.75 -19.78 -13.94
CA PRO A 315 -34.82 -18.37 -14.37
C PRO A 315 -35.26 -17.41 -13.25
N ASN A 316 -36.04 -17.90 -12.30
CA ASN A 316 -36.51 -17.05 -11.18
C ASN A 316 -35.41 -16.62 -10.20
N THR A 317 -34.34 -17.43 -10.09
CA THR A 317 -33.25 -17.17 -9.12
C THR A 317 -31.91 -16.92 -9.77
N ASN A 318 -31.65 -17.49 -10.93
CA ASN A 318 -30.31 -17.53 -11.56
C ASN A 318 -30.20 -16.76 -12.87
N LYS A 319 -31.30 -16.22 -13.44
CA LYS A 319 -31.34 -15.55 -14.76
C LYS A 319 -30.21 -14.51 -14.95
N ASP A 320 -29.91 -13.77 -13.91
CA ASP A 320 -28.92 -12.68 -13.95
C ASP A 320 -27.58 -13.02 -13.24
N ARG A 321 -27.41 -14.26 -12.80
CA ARG A 321 -26.20 -14.71 -12.10
C ARG A 321 -25.21 -15.26 -13.12
N GLN A 322 -24.05 -14.59 -13.17
CA GLN A 322 -22.91 -15.07 -13.93
C GLN A 322 -21.86 -15.55 -12.94
N PHE A 323 -21.41 -16.80 -13.07
CA PHE A 323 -20.27 -17.27 -12.31
C PHE A 323 -18.99 -16.72 -12.92
N ASP A 324 -18.09 -16.28 -12.05
CA ASP A 324 -16.74 -15.87 -12.40
C ASP A 324 -15.73 -16.65 -11.55
N VAL A 325 -14.56 -16.89 -12.13
CA VAL A 325 -13.44 -17.56 -11.46
C VAL A 325 -12.29 -16.59 -11.36
N LEU A 326 -11.93 -16.23 -10.14
CA LEU A 326 -10.88 -15.26 -9.84
C LEU A 326 -9.71 -15.94 -9.11
N PRO A 327 -8.46 -15.53 -9.34
CA PRO A 327 -7.36 -15.94 -8.45
C PRO A 327 -7.72 -15.62 -6.99
N LEU A 328 -7.43 -16.54 -6.07
CA LEU A 328 -7.79 -16.36 -4.67
C LEU A 328 -7.18 -15.09 -4.08
N VAL A 329 -5.97 -14.74 -4.49
CA VAL A 329 -5.30 -13.47 -4.11
C VAL A 329 -6.15 -12.27 -4.51
N GLU A 330 -6.61 -12.21 -5.75
CA GLU A 330 -7.44 -11.12 -6.26
C GLU A 330 -8.80 -11.02 -5.56
N TYR A 331 -9.33 -12.17 -5.15
CA TYR A 331 -10.58 -12.23 -4.39
C TYR A 331 -10.44 -11.61 -3.00
N VAL A 332 -9.37 -11.98 -2.28
CA VAL A 332 -9.11 -11.55 -0.89
C VAL A 332 -8.69 -10.09 -0.79
N GLU A 333 -7.86 -9.61 -1.73
CA GLU A 333 -7.30 -8.25 -1.70
C GLU A 333 -8.35 -7.14 -1.76
N GLY A 334 -9.46 -7.40 -2.43
CA GLY A 334 -10.41 -6.34 -2.76
C GLY A 334 -9.90 -5.34 -3.80
N SER A 335 -10.81 -4.74 -4.56
CA SER A 335 -10.47 -3.78 -5.63
C SER A 335 -9.84 -2.49 -5.09
N ILE A 336 -10.28 -2.03 -3.93
CA ILE A 336 -9.83 -0.78 -3.30
C ILE A 336 -8.37 -0.90 -2.84
N THR A 337 -8.01 -1.95 -2.10
CA THR A 337 -6.63 -2.18 -1.62
C THR A 337 -5.65 -2.25 -2.77
N ARG A 338 -6.01 -2.96 -3.85
CA ARG A 338 -5.19 -3.04 -5.06
C ARG A 338 -4.99 -1.67 -5.71
N ALA A 339 -6.07 -0.90 -5.88
CA ALA A 339 -6.01 0.43 -6.48
C ALA A 339 -5.10 1.38 -5.68
N TYR A 340 -5.25 1.41 -4.37
CA TYR A 340 -4.38 2.21 -3.50
C TYR A 340 -2.92 1.78 -3.55
N THR A 341 -2.64 0.49 -3.51
CA THR A 341 -1.25 -0.01 -3.53
C THR A 341 -0.57 0.28 -4.86
N VAL A 342 -1.26 0.10 -5.99
CA VAL A 342 -0.74 0.43 -7.32
C VAL A 342 -0.50 1.93 -7.45
N LEU A 343 -1.43 2.76 -6.96
CA LEU A 343 -1.27 4.21 -6.93
C LEU A 343 -0.02 4.60 -6.12
N MET A 344 0.16 4.02 -4.93
CA MET A 344 1.34 4.25 -4.10
C MET A 344 2.64 3.88 -4.79
N LEU A 345 2.70 2.72 -5.44
CA LEU A 345 3.88 2.30 -6.22
C LEU A 345 4.18 3.27 -7.36
N ALA A 346 3.16 3.75 -8.07
CA ALA A 346 3.34 4.74 -9.12
C ALA A 346 3.89 6.07 -8.56
N VAL A 347 3.33 6.55 -7.46
CA VAL A 347 3.77 7.81 -6.80
C VAL A 347 5.21 7.70 -6.33
N VAL A 348 5.59 6.62 -5.62
CA VAL A 348 6.97 6.49 -5.13
C VAL A 348 7.96 6.27 -6.28
N GLY A 349 7.55 5.59 -7.36
CA GLY A 349 8.35 5.48 -8.58
C GLY A 349 8.66 6.86 -9.21
N ILE A 350 7.65 7.73 -9.24
CA ILE A 350 7.83 9.12 -9.70
C ILE A 350 8.78 9.89 -8.76
N VAL A 351 8.64 9.73 -7.44
CA VAL A 351 9.55 10.35 -6.47
C VAL A 351 10.99 9.87 -6.67
N LEU A 352 11.20 8.59 -6.98
CA LEU A 352 12.53 8.06 -7.31
C LEU A 352 13.11 8.69 -8.59
N LEU A 353 12.29 8.85 -9.63
CA LEU A 353 12.74 9.52 -10.85
C LEU A 353 13.14 10.97 -10.59
N VAL A 354 12.39 11.68 -9.74
CA VAL A 354 12.72 13.03 -9.30
C VAL A 354 14.05 13.05 -8.53
N ALA A 355 14.28 12.10 -7.63
CA ALA A 355 15.54 11.93 -6.91
C ALA A 355 16.72 11.66 -7.88
N CYS A 356 16.54 10.81 -8.87
CA CYS A 356 17.54 10.54 -9.91
C CYS A 356 17.87 11.79 -10.71
N ALA A 357 16.87 12.57 -11.12
CA ALA A 357 17.04 13.83 -11.83
C ALA A 357 17.84 14.86 -11.02
N ASN A 358 17.59 14.94 -9.70
CA ASN A 358 18.36 15.80 -8.80
C ASN A 358 19.83 15.41 -8.72
N VAL A 359 20.10 14.14 -8.53
CA VAL A 359 21.47 13.65 -8.47
C VAL A 359 22.18 13.83 -9.82
N ALA A 360 21.47 13.62 -10.94
CA ALA A 360 21.99 13.94 -12.28
C ALA A 360 22.34 15.43 -12.40
N ASN A 361 21.50 16.34 -11.94
CA ASN A 361 21.75 17.78 -11.94
C ASN A 361 22.98 18.14 -11.07
N LEU A 362 23.10 17.55 -9.89
CA LEU A 362 24.27 17.75 -9.02
C LEU A 362 25.56 17.22 -9.67
N GLN A 363 25.50 16.09 -10.37
CA GLN A 363 26.62 15.54 -11.11
C GLN A 363 27.01 16.38 -12.33
N PHE A 364 26.03 16.92 -13.06
CA PHE A 364 26.32 17.90 -14.13
C PHE A 364 27.09 19.11 -13.61
N THR A 365 26.68 19.64 -12.47
CA THR A 365 27.36 20.78 -11.83
C THR A 365 28.83 20.43 -11.52
N ARG A 366 29.04 19.25 -10.97
CA ARG A 366 30.39 18.75 -10.62
C ARG A 366 31.24 18.44 -11.85
N ALA A 367 30.65 17.83 -12.89
CA ALA A 367 31.37 17.56 -14.14
C ALA A 367 31.84 18.87 -14.81
N SER A 368 31.07 19.94 -14.70
CA SER A 368 31.47 21.27 -15.23
C SER A 368 32.65 21.86 -14.49
N SER A 369 32.76 21.72 -13.18
CA SER A 369 33.92 22.22 -12.39
C SER A 369 35.20 21.39 -12.62
N ARG A 370 35.08 20.20 -13.21
CA ARG A 370 36.21 19.30 -13.48
C ARG A 370 36.59 19.20 -14.96
N ARG A 371 36.11 20.15 -15.80
CA ARG A 371 36.38 20.11 -17.25
C ARG A 371 37.85 20.10 -17.61
N SER A 372 38.66 20.95 -16.97
CA SER A 372 40.12 20.98 -17.19
C SER A 372 40.81 19.66 -16.84
N GLU A 373 40.44 19.03 -15.73
CA GLU A 373 40.94 17.70 -15.31
C GLU A 373 40.57 16.62 -16.35
N LEU A 374 39.33 16.61 -16.87
CA LEU A 374 38.87 15.67 -17.88
C LEU A 374 39.56 15.88 -19.22
N ALA A 375 39.74 17.14 -19.63
CA ALA A 375 40.50 17.48 -20.86
C ALA A 375 41.97 17.06 -20.81
N ILE A 376 42.64 17.22 -19.68
CA ILE A 376 44.03 16.77 -19.48
C ILE A 376 44.08 15.24 -19.60
N ARG A 377 43.14 14.50 -19.02
CA ARG A 377 43.09 13.03 -19.11
C ARG A 377 42.87 12.53 -20.55
N GLU A 378 42.00 13.20 -21.30
CA GLU A 378 41.74 12.90 -22.70
C GLU A 378 42.98 13.19 -23.56
N ALA A 379 43.73 14.27 -23.28
CA ALA A 379 44.99 14.60 -23.91
C ALA A 379 46.09 13.53 -23.64
N PHE A 380 46.06 12.89 -22.47
CA PHE A 380 46.96 11.75 -22.12
C PHE A 380 46.43 10.38 -22.61
N GLY A 381 45.40 10.36 -23.49
CA GLY A 381 44.94 9.16 -24.18
C GLY A 381 43.81 8.39 -23.46
N ALA A 382 43.15 8.96 -22.48
CA ALA A 382 42.00 8.30 -21.85
C ALA A 382 40.83 8.25 -22.84
N GLY A 383 40.46 7.06 -23.29
CA GLY A 383 39.31 6.85 -24.18
C GLY A 383 37.99 7.24 -23.55
N ARG A 384 37.04 7.71 -24.37
CA ARG A 384 35.68 8.14 -23.95
C ARG A 384 34.93 7.08 -23.11
N ALA A 385 35.05 5.81 -23.50
CA ALA A 385 34.43 4.70 -22.75
C ALA A 385 34.96 4.60 -21.30
N ARG A 386 36.24 4.87 -21.08
CA ARG A 386 36.87 4.87 -19.74
C ARG A 386 36.32 6.00 -18.87
N LEU A 387 36.16 7.21 -19.43
CA LEU A 387 35.62 8.36 -18.72
C LEU A 387 34.16 8.13 -18.36
N VAL A 388 33.33 7.61 -19.28
CA VAL A 388 31.92 7.26 -19.04
C VAL A 388 31.81 6.20 -17.94
N ARG A 389 32.61 5.13 -18.02
CA ARG A 389 32.64 4.08 -17.00
C ARG A 389 33.01 4.61 -15.63
N GLN A 390 34.01 5.45 -15.52
CA GLN A 390 34.42 6.07 -14.27
C GLN A 390 33.28 6.90 -13.64
N MET A 391 32.60 7.77 -14.44
CA MET A 391 31.47 8.57 -13.95
C MET A 391 30.28 7.73 -13.54
N LEU A 392 30.01 6.64 -14.29
CA LEU A 392 28.97 5.68 -13.91
C LEU A 392 29.30 4.95 -12.61
N THR A 393 30.59 4.57 -12.41
CA THR A 393 31.03 3.94 -11.16
C THR A 393 30.86 4.88 -9.96
N GLU A 394 31.21 6.19 -10.09
CA GLU A 394 30.94 7.18 -9.06
C GLU A 394 29.45 7.30 -8.73
N SER A 395 28.58 7.28 -9.76
CA SER A 395 27.11 7.37 -9.59
C SER A 395 26.53 6.11 -8.93
N ILE A 396 26.99 4.93 -9.31
CA ILE A 396 26.59 3.66 -8.73
C ILE A 396 27.03 3.59 -7.26
N LEU A 397 28.24 4.03 -6.93
CA LEU A 397 28.71 4.10 -5.55
C LEU A 397 27.81 5.01 -4.69
N LEU A 398 27.46 6.18 -5.21
CA LEU A 398 26.48 7.08 -4.53
C LEU A 398 25.12 6.40 -4.33
N ALA A 399 24.62 5.69 -5.36
CA ALA A 399 23.34 5.01 -5.28
C ALA A 399 23.38 3.82 -4.30
N LEU A 400 24.48 3.09 -4.21
CA LEU A 400 24.67 2.01 -3.22
C LEU A 400 24.73 2.57 -1.79
N LEU A 401 25.42 3.69 -1.57
CA LEU A 401 25.42 4.38 -0.27
C LEU A 401 24.02 4.91 0.07
N GLY A 402 23.33 5.48 -0.92
CA GLY A 402 21.93 5.89 -0.80
C GLY A 402 21.01 4.72 -0.49
N ALA A 403 21.21 3.55 -1.10
CA ALA A 403 20.44 2.34 -0.82
C ALA A 403 20.67 1.81 0.60
N ALA A 404 21.90 1.80 1.06
CA ALA A 404 22.23 1.39 2.44
C ALA A 404 21.55 2.30 3.47
N ALA A 405 21.65 3.61 3.30
CA ALA A 405 20.93 4.58 4.13
C ALA A 405 19.39 4.48 3.94
N GLY A 406 18.94 4.23 2.71
CA GLY A 406 17.53 4.03 2.35
C GLY A 406 16.92 2.79 3.00
N LEU A 407 17.65 1.70 3.13
CA LEU A 407 17.21 0.50 3.87
C LEU A 407 16.95 0.79 5.34
N LEU A 408 17.82 1.57 5.99
CA LEU A 408 17.62 2.03 7.37
C LEU A 408 16.38 2.90 7.48
N PHE A 409 16.20 3.81 6.54
CA PHE A 409 15.01 4.66 6.46
C PHE A 409 13.73 3.85 6.20
N ALA A 410 13.76 2.88 5.27
CA ALA A 410 12.64 1.97 5.00
C ALA A 410 12.27 1.16 6.25
N LYS A 411 13.26 0.61 6.96
CA LYS A 411 13.05 -0.11 8.22
C LYS A 411 12.36 0.77 9.27
N PHE A 412 12.80 2.02 9.40
CA PHE A 412 12.17 3.00 10.31
C PHE A 412 10.73 3.31 9.91
N CYS A 413 10.46 3.55 8.61
CA CYS A 413 9.10 3.80 8.11
C CYS A 413 8.17 2.60 8.34
N LEU A 414 8.62 1.39 8.05
CA LEU A 414 7.83 0.17 8.26
C LEU A 414 7.58 -0.06 9.75
N TRP A 415 8.60 0.13 10.61
CA TRP A 415 8.43 0.05 12.05
C TRP A 415 7.39 1.06 12.56
N LEU A 416 7.47 2.31 12.11
CA LEU A 416 6.50 3.36 12.48
C LEU A 416 5.08 3.00 12.01
N CYS A 417 4.94 2.50 10.79
CA CYS A 417 3.67 2.07 10.21
C CYS A 417 3.05 0.94 11.06
N VAL A 418 3.81 -0.12 11.34
CA VAL A 418 3.31 -1.29 12.07
C VAL A 418 3.04 -0.96 13.55
N SER A 419 3.93 -0.19 14.21
CA SER A 419 3.82 0.11 15.65
C SER A 419 2.65 1.05 16.00
N LYS A 420 2.18 1.85 15.05
CA LYS A 420 1.06 2.78 15.23
C LYS A 420 -0.28 2.24 14.76
N MET A 421 -0.28 1.07 14.12
CA MET A 421 -1.51 0.46 13.63
C MET A 421 -2.30 -0.18 14.77
N PRO A 422 -3.60 0.09 14.89
CA PRO A 422 -4.44 -0.58 15.87
C PRO A 422 -4.41 -2.11 15.70
N PRO A 423 -4.40 -2.89 16.79
CA PRO A 423 -4.39 -4.36 16.72
C PRO A 423 -5.54 -4.95 15.90
N TYR A 424 -6.67 -4.29 15.92
CA TYR A 424 -7.85 -4.64 15.13
C TYR A 424 -7.56 -4.64 13.60
N VAL A 425 -6.91 -3.59 13.10
CA VAL A 425 -6.56 -3.48 11.67
C VAL A 425 -5.51 -4.50 11.27
N VAL A 426 -4.47 -4.66 12.13
CA VAL A 426 -3.43 -5.70 11.93
C VAL A 426 -4.06 -7.08 11.79
N ARG A 427 -5.13 -7.33 12.55
CA ARG A 427 -5.84 -8.60 12.54
C ARG A 427 -6.74 -8.80 11.32
N LEU A 428 -7.39 -7.75 10.81
CA LEU A 428 -8.37 -7.87 9.72
C LEU A 428 -7.75 -7.86 8.33
N TRP A 429 -6.57 -7.27 8.17
CA TRP A 429 -5.95 -7.13 6.85
C TRP A 429 -4.96 -8.26 6.60
N ALA A 430 -5.34 -9.16 5.70
CA ALA A 430 -4.47 -10.26 5.28
C ALA A 430 -3.12 -9.70 4.78
N GLY A 431 -2.02 -10.30 5.28
CA GLY A 431 -0.66 -9.92 4.93
C GLY A 431 -0.02 -8.83 5.79
N PHE A 432 -0.76 -8.20 6.73
CA PHE A 432 -0.20 -7.14 7.57
C PHE A 432 0.93 -7.64 8.48
N ASP A 433 0.84 -8.85 8.98
CA ASP A 433 1.87 -9.55 9.77
C ASP A 433 3.13 -9.89 8.96
N LYS A 434 3.04 -9.85 7.63
CA LYS A 434 4.13 -10.14 6.68
C LYS A 434 4.93 -8.93 6.27
N ILE A 435 4.55 -7.73 6.73
CA ILE A 435 5.26 -6.48 6.43
C ILE A 435 6.65 -6.52 7.06
N ARG A 436 7.65 -6.81 6.26
CA ARG A 436 9.06 -6.87 6.67
C ARG A 436 9.99 -6.65 5.48
N LEU A 437 11.24 -6.32 5.78
CA LEU A 437 12.30 -6.32 4.78
C LEU A 437 12.79 -7.77 4.59
N ASP A 438 12.37 -8.40 3.54
CA ASP A 438 12.78 -9.75 3.15
C ASP A 438 13.80 -9.74 2.00
N ALA A 439 14.12 -10.92 1.47
CA ALA A 439 15.06 -11.05 0.35
C ALA A 439 14.53 -10.37 -0.93
N GLY A 440 13.20 -10.36 -1.15
CA GLY A 440 12.56 -9.66 -2.27
C GLY A 440 12.76 -8.15 -2.19
N ALA A 441 12.54 -7.58 -1.01
CA ALA A 441 12.76 -6.15 -0.75
C ALA A 441 14.24 -5.76 -0.89
N LEU A 442 15.18 -6.62 -0.46
CA LEU A 442 16.62 -6.39 -0.66
C LEU A 442 17.01 -6.44 -2.13
N PHE A 443 16.48 -7.40 -2.88
CA PHE A 443 16.71 -7.48 -4.33
C PHE A 443 16.12 -6.26 -5.05
N PHE A 444 14.91 -5.87 -4.71
CA PHE A 444 14.28 -4.65 -5.25
C PHE A 444 15.12 -3.41 -4.95
N THR A 445 15.60 -3.26 -3.71
CA THR A 445 16.44 -2.12 -3.32
C THR A 445 17.74 -2.09 -4.11
N MET A 446 18.38 -3.24 -4.32
CA MET A 446 19.60 -3.35 -5.12
C MET A 446 19.34 -2.98 -6.58
N ALA A 447 18.27 -3.49 -7.17
CA ALA A 447 17.85 -3.15 -8.53
C ALA A 447 17.53 -1.65 -8.66
N ALA A 448 16.79 -1.08 -7.73
CA ALA A 448 16.46 0.34 -7.70
C ALA A 448 17.73 1.21 -7.57
N ALA A 449 18.72 0.79 -6.75
CA ALA A 449 20.00 1.48 -6.62
C ALA A 449 20.80 1.46 -7.92
N LEU A 450 20.92 0.29 -8.56
CA LEU A 450 21.65 0.17 -9.83
C LEU A 450 20.98 0.99 -10.94
N ILE A 451 19.66 0.88 -11.08
CA ILE A 451 18.89 1.68 -12.06
C ILE A 451 19.05 3.16 -11.78
N SER A 452 18.91 3.59 -10.54
CA SER A 452 19.07 4.99 -10.14
C SER A 452 20.48 5.52 -10.41
N GLY A 453 21.51 4.73 -10.09
CA GLY A 453 22.91 5.08 -10.35
C GLY A 453 23.18 5.22 -11.85
N ILE A 454 22.65 4.33 -12.68
CA ILE A 454 22.76 4.41 -14.14
C ILE A 454 22.00 5.63 -14.68
N LEU A 455 20.74 5.82 -14.31
CA LEU A 455 19.92 6.95 -14.78
C LEU A 455 20.53 8.29 -14.39
N ALA A 456 21.00 8.43 -13.15
CA ALA A 456 21.62 9.67 -12.69
C ALA A 456 22.99 9.92 -13.32
N GLY A 457 23.74 8.87 -13.68
CA GLY A 457 25.12 8.95 -14.19
C GLY A 457 25.24 9.02 -15.71
N ILE A 458 24.31 8.39 -16.47
CA ILE A 458 24.48 8.24 -17.92
C ILE A 458 24.42 9.58 -18.67
N LEU A 459 23.48 10.44 -18.32
CA LEU A 459 23.30 11.75 -18.98
C LEU A 459 24.50 12.68 -18.77
N PRO A 460 25.02 12.90 -17.52
CA PRO A 460 26.23 13.66 -17.29
C PRO A 460 27.45 13.06 -17.99
N ALA A 461 27.60 11.72 -17.97
CA ALA A 461 28.72 11.04 -18.59
C ALA A 461 28.77 11.20 -20.11
N VAL A 462 27.63 11.01 -20.80
CA VAL A 462 27.53 11.19 -22.26
C VAL A 462 27.69 12.65 -22.66
N ALA A 463 27.08 13.58 -21.90
CA ALA A 463 27.20 15.01 -22.20
C ALA A 463 28.64 15.53 -22.05
N SER A 464 29.36 15.04 -21.04
CA SER A 464 30.78 15.41 -20.82
C SER A 464 31.74 14.80 -21.82
N SER A 465 31.43 13.65 -22.40
CA SER A 465 32.28 12.96 -23.38
C SER A 465 32.13 13.43 -24.82
N LYS A 466 31.11 14.25 -25.15
CA LYS A 466 30.84 14.76 -26.51
C LYS A 466 31.58 16.05 -26.89
N HIS A 467 32.28 16.70 -25.94
CA HIS A 467 32.97 17.96 -26.23
C HIS A 467 34.34 17.67 -26.80
N HIS A 468 34.65 18.20 -28.00
CA HIS A 468 35.93 17.99 -28.68
C HIS A 468 37.08 18.65 -27.91
N THR A 469 38.23 17.98 -27.84
CA THR A 469 39.50 18.40 -27.21
C THR A 469 40.01 19.71 -27.76
N THR A 470 39.67 20.09 -29.01
CA THR A 470 40.14 21.32 -29.66
C THR A 470 39.49 22.62 -29.10
N ASP A 471 38.27 22.52 -28.55
CA ASP A 471 37.58 23.68 -28.01
C ASP A 471 38.03 23.97 -26.56
N GLY A 472 38.36 22.94 -25.78
CA GLY A 472 38.83 23.09 -24.39
C GLY A 472 40.25 23.69 -24.23
N LEU A 473 41.13 23.51 -25.21
CA LEU A 473 42.51 24.05 -25.20
C LEU A 473 42.60 25.45 -25.88
N ARG A 474 41.67 25.76 -26.79
CA ARG A 474 41.58 27.08 -27.41
C ARG A 474 40.79 28.11 -26.57
N GLU A 475 39.99 27.68 -25.62
CA GLU A 475 39.11 28.54 -24.79
C GLU A 475 39.76 28.98 -23.45
N GLY A 476 41.08 29.05 -23.34
CA GLY A 476 41.75 29.83 -22.31
C GLY A 476 41.51 31.35 -22.41
N GLY A 477 40.62 31.77 -23.31
CA GLY A 477 40.21 33.17 -23.54
C GLY A 477 38.67 33.33 -23.39
N ARG A 478 38.31 34.17 -22.43
CA ARG A 478 37.05 34.92 -22.28
C ARG A 478 35.78 34.35 -22.89
N GLY A 479 34.89 33.71 -22.10
CA GLY A 479 33.45 33.64 -22.41
C GLY A 479 32.85 32.33 -22.89
N ALA A 480 33.40 31.15 -22.61
CA ALA A 480 32.80 29.85 -22.94
C ALA A 480 31.54 29.59 -22.10
N THR A 481 30.41 30.09 -22.57
CA THR A 481 29.09 29.76 -22.03
C THR A 481 28.78 28.29 -22.27
N VAL A 482 28.41 27.56 -21.19
CA VAL A 482 27.84 26.20 -21.24
C VAL A 482 26.84 26.13 -22.40
N GLY A 483 26.99 25.12 -23.29
CA GLY A 483 26.18 25.01 -24.49
C GLY A 483 24.68 25.12 -24.19
N ARG A 484 23.96 25.94 -24.95
CA ARG A 484 22.51 26.23 -24.78
C ARG A 484 21.68 24.94 -24.58
N GLY A 485 22.11 23.82 -25.12
CA GLY A 485 21.45 22.52 -24.99
C GLY A 485 21.47 21.97 -23.55
N THR A 486 22.61 21.99 -22.88
CA THR A 486 22.77 21.46 -21.49
C THR A 486 21.98 22.30 -20.50
N ARG A 487 21.96 23.63 -20.72
CA ARG A 487 21.17 24.56 -19.87
C ARG A 487 19.67 24.33 -20.04
N ARG A 488 19.18 24.13 -21.26
CA ARG A 488 17.77 23.81 -21.53
C ARG A 488 17.36 22.48 -20.89
N LEU A 489 18.20 21.46 -21.01
CA LEU A 489 17.94 20.14 -20.41
C LEU A 489 17.81 20.21 -18.90
N ARG A 490 18.71 20.93 -18.22
CA ARG A 490 18.64 21.12 -16.76
C ARG A 490 17.37 21.87 -16.34
N SER A 491 17.04 22.96 -17.05
CA SER A 491 15.82 23.71 -16.77
C SER A 491 14.57 22.83 -16.98
N ALA A 492 14.55 22.00 -18.04
CA ALA A 492 13.44 21.06 -18.29
C ALA A 492 13.28 20.02 -17.16
N PHE A 493 14.39 19.46 -16.65
CA PHE A 493 14.34 18.54 -15.51
C PHE A 493 13.75 19.17 -14.26
N VAL A 494 14.16 20.41 -13.92
CA VAL A 494 13.61 21.07 -12.72
C VAL A 494 12.18 21.50 -12.93
N THR A 495 11.82 21.98 -14.13
CA THR A 495 10.42 22.27 -14.46
C THR A 495 9.54 21.05 -14.29
N ALA A 496 9.94 19.89 -14.86
CA ALA A 496 9.22 18.63 -14.71
C ALA A 496 9.12 18.20 -13.24
N GLN A 497 10.22 18.34 -12.48
CA GLN A 497 10.28 17.98 -11.08
C GLN A 497 9.33 18.83 -10.22
N VAL A 498 9.30 20.14 -10.40
CA VAL A 498 8.38 21.04 -9.67
C VAL A 498 6.94 20.79 -10.08
N ALA A 499 6.67 20.52 -11.37
CA ALA A 499 5.34 20.17 -11.85
C ALA A 499 4.84 18.86 -11.21
N VAL A 500 5.70 17.84 -11.13
CA VAL A 500 5.39 16.56 -10.47
C VAL A 500 5.18 16.77 -8.97
N ALA A 501 6.05 17.52 -8.29
CA ALA A 501 5.87 17.84 -6.88
C ALA A 501 4.52 18.54 -6.62
N LEU A 502 4.11 19.46 -7.50
CA LEU A 502 2.81 20.11 -7.43
C LEU A 502 1.66 19.10 -7.52
N VAL A 503 1.70 18.19 -8.48
CA VAL A 503 0.68 17.13 -8.64
C VAL A 503 0.58 16.27 -7.38
N LEU A 504 1.72 15.83 -6.83
CA LEU A 504 1.77 14.97 -5.64
C LEU A 504 1.25 15.69 -4.39
N VAL A 505 1.64 16.93 -4.18
CA VAL A 505 1.21 17.73 -3.02
C VAL A 505 -0.27 18.08 -3.12
N VAL A 506 -0.79 18.40 -4.32
CA VAL A 506 -2.24 18.63 -4.53
C VAL A 506 -3.02 17.34 -4.24
N GLY A 507 -2.58 16.20 -4.79
CA GLY A 507 -3.22 14.90 -4.53
C GLY A 507 -3.24 14.56 -3.04
N ALA A 508 -2.12 14.74 -2.35
CA ALA A 508 -2.02 14.53 -0.90
C ALA A 508 -2.96 15.46 -0.11
N ALA A 509 -2.99 16.75 -0.46
CA ALA A 509 -3.84 17.74 0.21
C ALA A 509 -5.34 17.43 0.04
N LEU A 510 -5.75 17.00 -1.16
CA LEU A 510 -7.14 16.57 -1.43
C LEU A 510 -7.52 15.35 -0.61
N LEU A 511 -6.66 14.33 -0.54
CA LEU A 511 -6.90 13.12 0.26
C LEU A 511 -6.99 13.43 1.76
N ILE A 512 -6.08 14.25 2.28
CA ILE A 512 -6.08 14.66 3.68
C ILE A 512 -7.33 15.50 3.99
N LYS A 513 -7.72 16.42 3.10
CA LYS A 513 -8.92 17.24 3.28
C LYS A 513 -10.18 16.35 3.26
N GLY A 514 -10.29 15.45 2.29
CA GLY A 514 -11.40 14.50 2.21
C GLY A 514 -11.51 13.62 3.46
N PHE A 515 -10.38 13.10 3.95
CA PHE A 515 -10.35 12.34 5.19
C PHE A 515 -10.84 13.17 6.41
N ARG A 516 -10.33 14.40 6.56
CA ARG A 516 -10.77 15.30 7.64
C ARG A 516 -12.25 15.63 7.54
N GLN A 517 -12.76 15.85 6.34
CA GLN A 517 -14.19 16.15 6.14
C GLN A 517 -15.06 14.94 6.47
N MET A 518 -14.61 13.72 6.11
CA MET A 518 -15.28 12.48 6.45
C MET A 518 -15.30 12.26 7.97
N THR A 519 -14.17 12.37 8.64
CA THR A 519 -14.09 12.17 10.11
C THR A 519 -14.80 13.31 10.86
N GLY A 520 -14.73 14.55 10.38
CA GLY A 520 -15.45 15.69 10.94
C GLY A 520 -16.98 15.55 10.84
N SER A 521 -17.49 14.83 9.83
CA SER A 521 -18.92 14.52 9.77
C SER A 521 -19.40 13.64 10.94
N ALA A 522 -18.50 12.85 11.54
CA ALA A 522 -18.82 12.03 12.70
C ALA A 522 -19.04 12.85 13.99
N GLU A 523 -18.46 14.06 14.08
CA GLU A 523 -18.63 14.94 15.23
C GLU A 523 -20.10 15.31 15.46
N ALA A 524 -20.92 15.34 14.39
CA ALA A 524 -22.34 15.57 14.50
C ALA A 524 -23.08 14.57 15.39
N TYR A 525 -22.54 13.36 15.55
CA TYR A 525 -23.09 12.29 16.39
C TYR A 525 -22.60 12.33 17.83
N SER A 526 -21.72 13.27 18.21
CA SER A 526 -21.04 13.35 19.52
C SER A 526 -20.53 11.98 19.98
N PRO A 527 -19.65 11.33 19.21
CA PRO A 527 -19.25 9.94 19.44
C PRO A 527 -18.42 9.74 20.71
N GLU A 528 -17.76 10.77 21.20
CA GLU A 528 -16.95 10.77 22.41
C GLU A 528 -17.74 10.51 23.70
N ARG A 529 -19.09 10.63 23.66
CA ARG A 529 -19.98 10.38 24.79
C ARG A 529 -20.80 9.11 24.68
N VAL A 530 -20.49 8.25 23.74
CA VAL A 530 -21.21 7.00 23.50
C VAL A 530 -20.30 5.81 23.75
N LEU A 531 -20.68 4.93 24.66
CA LEU A 531 -20.07 3.59 24.80
C LEU A 531 -20.83 2.63 23.90
N ILE A 532 -20.13 1.84 23.11
CA ILE A 532 -20.74 0.77 22.32
C ILE A 532 -20.25 -0.60 22.79
N LEU A 533 -21.08 -1.60 22.62
CA LEU A 533 -20.74 -3.00 22.78
C LEU A 533 -21.51 -3.86 21.78
N GLY A 534 -20.89 -4.92 21.30
CA GLY A 534 -21.55 -5.90 20.45
C GLY A 534 -22.11 -7.08 21.25
N VAL A 535 -23.26 -7.57 20.83
CA VAL A 535 -23.83 -8.83 21.29
C VAL A 535 -24.22 -9.70 20.09
N ASN A 536 -24.03 -11.00 20.19
CA ASN A 536 -24.47 -11.97 19.18
C ASN A 536 -25.24 -13.10 19.85
N LEU A 537 -26.54 -13.11 19.62
CA LEU A 537 -27.47 -14.07 20.22
C LEU A 537 -27.43 -15.40 19.45
N PRO A 538 -26.88 -16.49 20.01
CA PRO A 538 -26.82 -17.78 19.33
C PRO A 538 -28.20 -18.31 18.95
N ALA A 539 -28.39 -18.76 17.73
CA ALA A 539 -29.66 -19.33 17.28
C ALA A 539 -30.04 -20.61 18.02
N SER A 540 -29.06 -21.30 18.64
CA SER A 540 -29.29 -22.46 19.52
C SER A 540 -30.07 -22.12 20.79
N LYS A 541 -29.87 -20.90 21.33
CA LYS A 541 -30.48 -20.41 22.57
C LYS A 541 -31.60 -19.40 22.34
N TYR A 542 -31.52 -18.65 21.23
CA TYR A 542 -32.45 -17.61 20.86
C TYR A 542 -33.02 -17.87 19.43
N PRO A 543 -33.66 -19.03 19.18
CA PRO A 543 -34.16 -19.39 17.86
C PRO A 543 -35.33 -18.49 17.39
N GLN A 544 -36.13 -18.00 18.33
CA GLN A 544 -37.36 -17.27 18.01
C GLN A 544 -37.17 -15.76 18.12
N THR A 545 -37.94 -15.01 17.32
CA THR A 545 -37.98 -13.55 17.33
C THR A 545 -38.35 -12.99 18.70
N GLY A 546 -39.34 -13.60 19.38
CA GLY A 546 -39.80 -13.20 20.72
C GLY A 546 -38.70 -13.30 21.80
N GLU A 547 -37.85 -14.36 21.75
CA GLU A 547 -36.74 -14.55 22.70
C GLU A 547 -35.67 -13.50 22.54
N ARG A 548 -35.30 -13.18 21.28
CA ARG A 548 -34.38 -12.10 20.98
C ARG A 548 -34.90 -10.76 21.47
N LEU A 549 -36.18 -10.47 21.23
CA LEU A 549 -36.81 -9.23 21.67
C LEU A 549 -36.84 -9.13 23.20
N ALA A 550 -37.12 -10.25 23.91
CA ALA A 550 -37.09 -10.30 25.37
C ALA A 550 -35.70 -9.99 25.92
N PHE A 551 -34.63 -10.53 25.29
CA PHE A 551 -33.25 -10.21 25.64
C PHE A 551 -32.99 -8.70 25.46
N TYR A 552 -33.29 -8.13 24.28
CA TYR A 552 -33.01 -6.72 24.01
C TYR A 552 -33.79 -5.79 24.96
N ARG A 553 -35.07 -6.09 25.24
CA ARG A 553 -35.83 -5.30 26.20
C ARG A 553 -35.22 -5.29 27.58
N LYS A 554 -34.79 -6.47 28.06
CA LYS A 554 -34.10 -6.59 29.35
C LYS A 554 -32.76 -5.86 29.35
N ALA A 555 -31.95 -6.05 28.31
CA ALA A 555 -30.65 -5.41 28.21
C ALA A 555 -30.77 -3.87 28.17
N LEU A 556 -31.70 -3.33 27.38
CA LEU A 556 -31.93 -1.89 27.31
C LEU A 556 -32.40 -1.33 28.66
N ALA A 557 -33.34 -2.01 29.37
CA ALA A 557 -33.83 -1.59 30.69
C ALA A 557 -32.69 -1.66 31.75
N ASP A 558 -31.94 -2.74 31.81
CA ASP A 558 -30.88 -2.92 32.78
C ASP A 558 -29.72 -1.95 32.54
N LEU A 559 -29.35 -1.66 31.29
CA LEU A 559 -28.31 -0.70 30.97
C LEU A 559 -28.73 0.75 31.19
N SER A 560 -30.00 1.10 30.96
CA SER A 560 -30.51 2.44 31.26
C SER A 560 -30.57 2.76 32.76
N SER A 561 -30.57 1.72 33.60
CA SER A 561 -30.49 1.88 35.06
C SER A 561 -29.09 2.14 35.60
N LEU A 562 -28.05 2.06 34.77
CA LEU A 562 -26.67 2.30 35.19
C LEU A 562 -26.46 3.77 35.58
N PRO A 563 -25.82 4.06 36.72
CA PRO A 563 -25.46 5.42 37.11
C PRO A 563 -24.55 6.06 36.05
N GLY A 564 -24.95 7.21 35.50
CA GLY A 564 -24.22 7.89 34.45
C GLY A 564 -24.69 7.57 33.02
N ALA A 565 -25.59 6.61 32.82
CA ALA A 565 -26.26 6.39 31.54
C ALA A 565 -27.35 7.46 31.32
N GLN A 566 -27.30 8.14 30.19
CA GLN A 566 -28.30 9.18 29.81
C GLN A 566 -29.38 8.60 28.90
N SER A 567 -28.97 7.82 27.91
CA SER A 567 -29.85 7.09 27.01
C SER A 567 -29.19 5.82 26.53
N VAL A 568 -29.99 4.79 26.20
CA VAL A 568 -29.50 3.49 25.73
C VAL A 568 -30.31 3.07 24.52
N ALA A 569 -29.64 2.60 23.47
CA ALA A 569 -30.30 2.13 22.27
C ALA A 569 -29.62 0.87 21.71
N ALA A 570 -30.42 0.07 20.98
CA ALA A 570 -29.92 -1.04 20.18
C ALA A 570 -29.99 -0.68 18.69
N PHE A 571 -28.97 -1.06 17.94
CA PHE A 571 -28.87 -0.77 16.50
C PHE A 571 -27.96 -1.76 15.79
N SER A 572 -28.11 -1.91 14.48
CA SER A 572 -27.31 -2.88 13.72
C SER A 572 -25.92 -2.36 13.38
N CYS A 573 -25.75 -1.05 13.19
CA CYS A 573 -24.50 -0.46 12.70
C CYS A 573 -24.33 0.98 13.19
N TYR A 574 -23.08 1.40 13.46
CA TYR A 574 -22.75 2.79 13.79
C TYR A 574 -22.21 3.54 12.57
N PRO A 575 -22.30 4.87 12.51
CA PRO A 575 -21.78 5.68 11.41
C PRO A 575 -20.28 5.41 11.15
N LEU A 576 -19.87 5.32 9.89
CA LEU A 576 -18.52 5.06 9.44
C LEU A 576 -17.94 3.69 9.86
N SER A 577 -18.75 2.71 10.21
CA SER A 577 -18.27 1.41 10.69
C SER A 577 -17.60 0.55 9.63
N ASN A 578 -17.97 0.70 8.37
CA ASN A 578 -17.60 -0.20 7.25
C ASN A 578 -17.90 -1.70 7.51
N ASN A 579 -18.53 -2.01 8.62
CA ASN A 579 -18.81 -3.37 9.05
C ASN A 579 -20.27 -3.43 9.53
N GLY A 580 -21.17 -3.93 8.67
CA GLY A 580 -22.53 -4.21 9.09
C GLY A 580 -23.65 -3.38 8.47
N ALA A 581 -23.36 -2.47 7.56
CA ALA A 581 -24.42 -1.96 6.69
C ALA A 581 -24.89 -3.09 5.79
N ILE A 582 -26.02 -3.72 6.16
CA ILE A 582 -26.64 -4.77 5.34
C ILE A 582 -27.38 -4.05 4.24
N TRP A 583 -26.84 -4.07 3.04
CA TRP A 583 -27.59 -3.59 1.88
C TRP A 583 -28.58 -4.66 1.41
N GLY A 584 -29.70 -4.23 0.91
CA GLY A 584 -30.72 -5.14 0.39
C GLY A 584 -31.59 -4.49 -0.66
N TYR A 585 -32.22 -5.33 -1.45
CA TYR A 585 -33.23 -4.87 -2.40
C TYR A 585 -34.53 -4.54 -1.69
N PHE A 586 -35.30 -3.62 -2.28
CA PHE A 586 -36.64 -3.31 -1.83
C PHE A 586 -37.56 -2.97 -3.00
N GLN A 587 -38.86 -3.04 -2.78
CA GLN A 587 -39.88 -2.69 -3.74
C GLN A 587 -40.62 -1.43 -3.26
N VAL A 588 -41.05 -0.62 -4.16
CA VAL A 588 -41.93 0.54 -3.90
C VAL A 588 -43.32 0.23 -4.43
N LEU A 589 -44.35 0.42 -3.62
CA LEU A 589 -45.73 0.17 -4.04
C LEU A 589 -46.08 0.99 -5.28
N GLY A 590 -46.64 0.33 -6.31
CA GLY A 590 -46.96 0.96 -7.59
C GLY A 590 -45.78 1.06 -8.57
N ARG A 591 -44.55 0.57 -8.21
CA ARG A 591 -43.40 0.47 -9.12
C ARG A 591 -42.93 -0.97 -9.19
N VAL A 592 -43.04 -1.57 -10.36
CA VAL A 592 -42.61 -2.95 -10.58
C VAL A 592 -41.20 -2.95 -11.21
N ALA A 593 -40.25 -3.52 -10.53
CA ALA A 593 -38.94 -3.79 -11.13
C ALA A 593 -39.02 -5.10 -11.94
N PRO A 594 -38.53 -5.12 -13.20
CA PRO A 594 -38.61 -6.31 -14.04
C PRO A 594 -37.69 -7.45 -13.53
N ASP A 595 -36.63 -7.13 -12.85
CA ASP A 595 -35.63 -8.07 -12.33
C ASP A 595 -34.83 -7.46 -11.14
N LEU A 596 -33.93 -8.25 -10.57
CA LEU A 596 -33.08 -7.81 -9.46
C LEU A 596 -32.10 -6.67 -9.84
N ARG A 597 -31.63 -6.61 -11.09
CA ARG A 597 -30.67 -5.57 -11.52
C ARG A 597 -31.31 -4.19 -11.54
N HIS A 598 -32.60 -4.14 -11.83
CA HIS A 598 -33.39 -2.92 -11.88
C HIS A 598 -34.12 -2.66 -10.57
N SER A 599 -33.98 -3.56 -9.59
CA SER A 599 -34.60 -3.38 -8.29
C SER A 599 -33.91 -2.28 -7.49
N PRO A 600 -34.70 -1.44 -6.80
CA PRO A 600 -34.16 -0.49 -5.82
C PRO A 600 -33.36 -1.20 -4.75
N TRP A 601 -32.28 -0.57 -4.31
CA TRP A 601 -31.47 -1.05 -3.20
C TRP A 601 -31.24 0.06 -2.17
N ALA A 602 -31.08 -0.31 -0.91
CA ALA A 602 -30.82 0.59 0.19
C ALA A 602 -30.01 -0.10 1.29
N ASP A 603 -29.36 0.67 2.13
CA ASP A 603 -28.83 0.18 3.40
C ASP A 603 -29.99 -0.11 4.34
N MET A 604 -29.91 -1.25 5.02
CA MET A 604 -30.94 -1.73 5.94
C MET A 604 -30.41 -1.61 7.37
N GLN A 605 -31.11 -0.81 8.18
CA GLN A 605 -30.77 -0.65 9.59
C GLN A 605 -31.94 -1.12 10.46
N THR A 606 -31.62 -1.81 11.56
CA THR A 606 -32.59 -2.13 12.61
C THR A 606 -32.21 -1.33 13.85
N ILE A 607 -33.15 -0.55 14.38
CA ILE A 607 -32.92 0.38 15.47
C ILE A 607 -34.02 0.30 16.55
N SER A 608 -33.65 0.53 17.81
CA SER A 608 -34.61 0.78 18.87
C SER A 608 -35.14 2.23 18.79
N PRO A 609 -36.30 2.55 19.42
CA PRO A 609 -36.87 3.88 19.38
C PRO A 609 -35.91 5.01 19.80
N GLU A 610 -35.03 4.75 20.75
CA GLU A 610 -34.13 5.75 21.34
C GLU A 610 -32.89 6.04 20.47
N TYR A 611 -32.71 5.32 19.35
CA TYR A 611 -31.51 5.41 18.52
C TYR A 611 -31.27 6.80 17.92
N LEU A 612 -32.32 7.43 17.35
CA LEU A 612 -32.19 8.74 16.72
C LEU A 612 -31.73 9.79 17.73
N GLY A 613 -32.30 9.79 18.93
CA GLY A 613 -31.89 10.66 20.03
C GLY A 613 -30.47 10.33 20.54
N LEU A 614 -30.12 9.04 20.66
CA LEU A 614 -28.79 8.60 21.10
C LEU A 614 -27.71 9.05 20.12
N MET A 615 -27.95 8.95 18.82
CA MET A 615 -26.97 9.28 17.77
C MET A 615 -27.14 10.71 17.22
N HIS A 616 -28.03 11.51 17.77
CA HIS A 616 -28.36 12.86 17.30
C HIS A 616 -28.71 12.90 15.80
N VAL A 617 -29.35 11.85 15.28
CA VAL A 617 -29.83 11.82 13.91
C VAL A 617 -31.18 12.59 13.84
N ALA A 618 -31.20 13.66 13.05
CA ALA A 618 -32.40 14.49 12.95
C ALA A 618 -33.53 13.76 12.23
N LEU A 619 -34.72 13.80 12.83
CA LEU A 619 -36.00 13.49 12.16
C LEU A 619 -36.45 14.74 11.40
N LEU A 620 -36.55 14.64 10.08
CA LEU A 620 -36.90 15.77 9.20
C LEU A 620 -38.43 15.93 9.02
N ALA A 621 -39.14 14.80 9.04
CA ALA A 621 -40.60 14.81 8.92
C ALA A 621 -41.18 13.51 9.48
N GLY A 622 -42.46 13.58 9.92
CA GLY A 622 -43.19 12.43 10.46
C GLY A 622 -42.92 12.18 11.94
N ARG A 623 -42.87 10.92 12.35
CA ARG A 623 -42.62 10.49 13.73
C ARG A 623 -41.52 9.46 13.83
N GLU A 624 -40.92 9.39 15.00
CA GLU A 624 -40.00 8.30 15.37
C GLU A 624 -40.74 6.99 15.61
N PHE A 625 -39.99 5.90 15.78
CA PHE A 625 -40.53 4.65 16.28
C PHE A 625 -40.93 4.79 17.74
N THR A 626 -41.95 4.03 18.11
CA THR A 626 -42.44 3.99 19.49
C THR A 626 -42.48 2.54 19.99
N SER A 627 -42.69 2.35 21.28
CA SER A 627 -42.89 1.03 21.90
C SER A 627 -44.14 0.31 21.35
N ASP A 628 -45.06 1.03 20.71
CA ASP A 628 -46.27 0.48 20.12
C ASP A 628 -46.08 -0.08 18.71
N ASP A 629 -44.97 0.21 18.05
CA ASP A 629 -44.60 -0.37 16.77
C ASP A 629 -44.09 -1.83 16.98
N ARG A 630 -45.00 -2.76 17.34
CA ARG A 630 -44.71 -4.16 17.69
C ARG A 630 -44.95 -5.09 16.49
N GLU A 631 -44.52 -6.34 16.61
CA GLU A 631 -44.67 -7.38 15.57
C GLU A 631 -46.15 -7.56 15.14
N ALA A 632 -47.09 -7.42 16.08
CA ALA A 632 -48.54 -7.55 15.81
C ALA A 632 -49.18 -6.30 15.23
N THR A 633 -48.48 -5.16 15.13
CA THR A 633 -49.04 -3.90 14.59
C THR A 633 -48.62 -3.76 13.11
N GLN A 634 -49.15 -2.68 12.48
CA GLN A 634 -48.81 -2.36 11.12
C GLN A 634 -47.25 -2.27 10.96
N PRO A 635 -46.69 -2.96 9.99
CA PRO A 635 -45.25 -2.86 9.73
C PRO A 635 -44.88 -1.45 9.26
N VAL A 636 -43.88 -0.85 9.91
CA VAL A 636 -43.45 0.53 9.68
C VAL A 636 -41.98 0.63 9.36
N ALA A 637 -41.58 1.71 8.67
CA ALA A 637 -40.22 2.06 8.39
C ALA A 637 -39.96 3.55 8.50
N LEU A 638 -38.71 3.95 8.84
CA LEU A 638 -38.18 5.27 8.54
C LEU A 638 -37.31 5.19 7.30
N VAL A 639 -37.22 6.25 6.55
CA VAL A 639 -36.42 6.36 5.36
C VAL A 639 -35.52 7.58 5.41
N SER A 640 -34.30 7.49 4.85
CA SER A 640 -33.43 8.64 4.71
C SER A 640 -33.98 9.66 3.71
N GLN A 641 -33.56 10.92 3.87
CA GLN A 641 -33.96 12.01 2.99
C GLN A 641 -33.65 11.70 1.52
N LYS A 642 -32.48 11.15 1.26
CA LYS A 642 -32.05 10.75 -0.07
C LYS A 642 -32.92 9.66 -0.69
N LEU A 643 -33.37 8.70 0.09
CA LEU A 643 -34.33 7.69 -0.37
C LEU A 643 -35.67 8.34 -0.73
N ALA A 644 -36.17 9.21 0.15
CA ALA A 644 -37.41 9.94 -0.08
C ALA A 644 -37.36 10.77 -1.36
N GLN A 645 -36.32 11.57 -1.56
CA GLN A 645 -36.13 12.40 -2.75
C GLN A 645 -35.97 11.58 -4.03
N ARG A 646 -35.30 10.42 -3.96
CA ARG A 646 -35.04 9.56 -5.14
C ARG A 646 -36.30 8.87 -5.64
N TYR A 647 -37.16 8.39 -4.72
CA TYR A 647 -38.33 7.58 -5.10
C TYR A 647 -39.63 8.35 -5.07
N TRP A 648 -39.73 9.49 -4.40
CA TRP A 648 -40.89 10.35 -4.40
C TRP A 648 -40.50 11.83 -4.58
N PRO A 649 -39.89 12.18 -5.74
CA PRO A 649 -39.46 13.56 -5.99
C PRO A 649 -40.69 14.49 -6.05
N GLY A 650 -40.67 15.53 -5.21
CA GLY A 650 -41.75 16.51 -5.13
C GLY A 650 -43.02 16.07 -4.33
N GLU A 651 -43.01 14.82 -3.82
CA GLU A 651 -44.11 14.30 -2.99
C GLU A 651 -43.59 13.94 -1.60
N SER A 652 -44.52 13.88 -0.61
CA SER A 652 -44.15 13.34 0.70
C SER A 652 -44.00 11.83 0.64
N ALA A 653 -42.91 11.31 1.21
CA ALA A 653 -42.73 9.87 1.38
C ALA A 653 -43.59 9.30 2.54
N LEU A 654 -44.09 10.16 3.43
CA LEU A 654 -44.93 9.71 4.56
C LEU A 654 -46.22 9.03 4.07
N GLY A 655 -46.53 7.88 4.67
CA GLY A 655 -47.68 7.04 4.30
C GLY A 655 -47.46 6.18 3.06
N LYS A 656 -46.37 6.39 2.30
CA LYS A 656 -46.01 5.49 1.17
C LYS A 656 -45.57 4.14 1.70
N GLN A 657 -45.66 3.12 0.85
CA GLN A 657 -45.35 1.74 1.24
C GLN A 657 -44.14 1.18 0.46
N ILE A 658 -43.30 0.48 1.18
CA ILE A 658 -42.13 -0.24 0.65
C ILE A 658 -42.16 -1.68 1.15
N ARG A 659 -41.55 -2.59 0.40
CA ARG A 659 -41.39 -4.01 0.79
C ARG A 659 -39.92 -4.37 0.68
N ILE A 660 -39.35 -5.03 1.69
CA ILE A 660 -37.98 -5.50 1.65
C ILE A 660 -37.92 -6.78 0.84
N GLY A 661 -36.89 -6.84 -0.03
CA GLY A 661 -36.65 -7.98 -0.93
C GLY A 661 -36.79 -7.62 -2.40
N GLY A 662 -36.41 -8.56 -3.26
CA GLY A 662 -36.52 -8.45 -4.72
C GLY A 662 -37.96 -8.67 -5.24
N PRO A 663 -38.15 -8.62 -6.56
CA PRO A 663 -39.49 -8.72 -7.18
C PRO A 663 -40.27 -9.98 -6.82
N ALA A 664 -39.57 -11.10 -6.53
CA ALA A 664 -40.19 -12.37 -6.16
C ALA A 664 -40.55 -12.50 -4.68
N ASP A 665 -40.10 -11.57 -3.84
CA ASP A 665 -40.35 -11.64 -2.41
C ASP A 665 -41.76 -11.16 -2.05
N SER A 666 -42.41 -11.90 -1.14
CA SER A 666 -43.78 -11.69 -0.70
C SER A 666 -43.89 -11.22 0.76
N GLY A 667 -42.85 -10.58 1.32
CA GLY A 667 -42.86 -10.03 2.67
C GLY A 667 -43.90 -8.94 2.86
N PRO A 668 -44.17 -8.50 4.11
CA PRO A 668 -45.16 -7.46 4.40
C PRO A 668 -44.76 -6.09 3.82
N TRP A 669 -45.74 -5.30 3.46
CA TRP A 669 -45.56 -3.91 3.11
C TRP A 669 -45.34 -3.06 4.37
N LEU A 670 -44.28 -2.26 4.40
CA LEU A 670 -43.89 -1.36 5.47
C LEU A 670 -44.36 0.04 5.12
N THR A 671 -45.08 0.68 6.02
CA THR A 671 -45.51 2.07 5.83
C THR A 671 -44.44 3.03 6.32
N VAL A 672 -44.06 3.99 5.50
CA VAL A 672 -43.11 5.04 5.87
C VAL A 672 -43.76 6.01 6.85
N VAL A 673 -43.27 6.05 8.10
CA VAL A 673 -43.81 6.89 9.17
C VAL A 673 -42.95 8.10 9.48
N GLY A 674 -41.70 8.13 9.01
CA GLY A 674 -40.82 9.29 9.17
C GLY A 674 -39.67 9.32 8.17
N ILE A 675 -39.09 10.51 8.05
CA ILE A 675 -37.96 10.80 7.16
C ILE A 675 -36.83 11.33 8.04
N THR A 676 -35.67 10.69 7.98
CA THR A 676 -34.45 11.06 8.73
C THR A 676 -33.45 11.81 7.87
N ALA A 677 -32.51 12.53 8.49
CA ALA A 677 -31.31 12.98 7.83
C ALA A 677 -30.49 11.79 7.29
N ASP A 678 -29.70 12.05 6.26
CA ASP A 678 -28.81 11.04 5.66
C ASP A 678 -27.63 10.75 6.58
N VAL A 679 -27.32 9.46 6.79
CA VAL A 679 -26.19 8.98 7.59
C VAL A 679 -25.26 8.14 6.73
N LEU A 680 -23.95 8.36 6.85
CA LEU A 680 -22.95 7.53 6.19
C LEU A 680 -22.51 6.39 7.11
N TYR A 681 -23.01 5.20 6.85
CA TYR A 681 -22.64 4.00 7.61
C TYR A 681 -21.35 3.34 7.09
N ASP A 682 -21.19 3.32 5.79
CA ASP A 682 -20.01 2.75 5.13
C ASP A 682 -19.19 3.86 4.49
N TRP A 683 -18.01 4.11 5.04
CA TRP A 683 -17.09 5.15 4.54
C TRP A 683 -16.53 4.87 3.15
N THR A 684 -16.66 3.65 2.63
CA THR A 684 -16.28 3.34 1.24
C THR A 684 -17.22 4.00 0.23
N ASN A 685 -18.42 4.37 0.68
CA ASN A 685 -19.34 5.18 -0.10
C ASN A 685 -18.98 6.67 0.02
N GLN A 686 -18.87 7.35 -1.10
CA GLN A 686 -18.54 8.79 -1.13
C GLN A 686 -19.70 9.68 -0.66
N VAL A 687 -20.90 9.18 -0.75
CA VAL A 687 -22.14 9.86 -0.42
C VAL A 687 -23.03 8.86 0.33
N PRO A 688 -23.72 9.28 1.42
CA PRO A 688 -24.62 8.40 2.12
C PRO A 688 -25.58 7.69 1.13
N PRO A 689 -25.68 6.35 1.14
CA PRO A 689 -26.63 5.64 0.31
C PRO A 689 -28.08 5.86 0.81
N PRO A 690 -29.10 5.57 0.00
CA PRO A 690 -30.46 5.45 0.49
C PRO A 690 -30.51 4.48 1.66
N THR A 691 -31.19 4.82 2.76
CA THR A 691 -31.25 4.01 3.97
C THR A 691 -32.69 3.77 4.40
N ILE A 692 -33.00 2.54 4.80
CA ILE A 692 -34.25 2.12 5.38
C ILE A 692 -33.99 1.67 6.81
N TYR A 693 -34.74 2.22 7.76
CA TYR A 693 -34.72 1.82 9.16
C TYR A 693 -35.96 1.00 9.48
N ARG A 694 -35.76 -0.08 10.24
CA ARG A 694 -36.82 -0.93 10.78
C ARG A 694 -36.81 -0.90 12.30
N PRO A 695 -37.96 -0.93 12.97
CA PRO A 695 -37.95 -1.00 14.43
C PRO A 695 -37.47 -2.37 14.90
N LEU A 696 -36.59 -2.39 15.90
CA LEU A 696 -36.11 -3.61 16.56
C LEU A 696 -37.25 -4.48 17.09
N THR A 697 -38.36 -3.83 17.50
CA THR A 697 -39.58 -4.47 18.01
C THR A 697 -40.33 -5.30 16.97
N GLN A 698 -40.15 -5.01 15.65
CA GLN A 698 -40.72 -5.77 14.53
C GLN A 698 -39.70 -6.69 13.84
N ALA A 699 -38.39 -6.42 13.98
CA ALA A 699 -37.38 -7.17 13.27
C ALA A 699 -36.09 -7.37 14.12
N PRO A 700 -36.15 -8.01 15.31
CA PRO A 700 -34.99 -8.18 16.16
C PRO A 700 -33.94 -9.05 15.48
N GLN A 701 -32.72 -8.53 15.37
CA GLN A 701 -31.57 -9.20 14.77
C GLN A 701 -30.89 -10.13 15.80
N ALA A 702 -30.17 -11.14 15.31
CA ALA A 702 -29.35 -12.00 16.17
C ALA A 702 -28.11 -11.23 16.67
N ALA A 703 -27.47 -10.48 15.78
CA ALA A 703 -26.32 -9.63 16.13
C ALA A 703 -26.73 -8.16 16.09
N SER A 704 -26.43 -7.42 17.14
CA SER A 704 -26.66 -5.99 17.25
C SER A 704 -25.61 -5.33 18.13
N LEU A 705 -25.53 -4.02 18.00
CA LEU A 705 -24.78 -3.16 18.90
C LEU A 705 -25.72 -2.55 19.93
N LEU A 706 -25.25 -2.42 21.16
CA LEU A 706 -25.89 -1.64 22.20
C LEU A 706 -25.04 -0.39 22.41
N GLY A 707 -25.67 0.78 22.38
CA GLY A 707 -25.04 2.07 22.62
C GLY A 707 -25.57 2.69 23.91
N ILE A 708 -24.67 3.24 24.70
CA ILE A 708 -24.98 3.93 25.95
C ILE A 708 -24.42 5.34 25.84
N ARG A 709 -25.28 6.35 25.82
CA ARG A 709 -24.83 7.74 25.94
C ARG A 709 -24.63 8.08 27.40
N THR A 710 -23.47 8.65 27.72
CA THR A 710 -23.01 8.90 29.09
C THR A 710 -22.90 10.39 29.39
N VAL A 711 -23.03 10.75 30.67
CA VAL A 711 -22.80 12.13 31.16
C VAL A 711 -21.29 12.40 31.25
N GLY A 712 -20.50 11.39 31.62
CA GLY A 712 -19.04 11.45 31.77
C GLY A 712 -18.29 10.60 30.74
N ASP A 713 -17.06 10.15 31.10
CA ASP A 713 -16.24 9.27 30.26
C ASP A 713 -16.94 7.94 30.03
N PRO A 714 -17.23 7.57 28.75
CA PRO A 714 -17.88 6.31 28.41
C PRO A 714 -17.12 5.09 28.92
N ALA A 715 -15.79 5.13 28.91
CA ALA A 715 -14.94 4.00 29.30
C ALA A 715 -15.18 3.59 30.78
N SER A 716 -15.58 4.53 31.62
CA SER A 716 -15.86 4.28 33.04
C SER A 716 -17.04 3.31 33.27
N LEU A 717 -18.00 3.25 32.36
CA LEU A 717 -19.14 2.34 32.42
C LEU A 717 -18.84 0.93 31.89
N GLY A 718 -17.65 0.70 31.32
CA GLY A 718 -17.33 -0.54 30.61
C GLY A 718 -17.48 -1.80 31.47
N GLN A 719 -16.94 -1.81 32.67
CA GLN A 719 -17.03 -2.96 33.58
C GLN A 719 -18.47 -3.21 34.05
N ALA A 720 -19.20 -2.15 34.41
CA ALA A 720 -20.60 -2.25 34.85
C ALA A 720 -21.50 -2.77 33.73
N THR A 721 -21.28 -2.28 32.51
CA THR A 721 -21.99 -2.75 31.29
C THR A 721 -21.74 -4.22 31.04
N ARG A 722 -20.49 -4.70 31.10
CA ARG A 722 -20.14 -6.12 30.95
C ARG A 722 -20.81 -6.98 32.00
N ALA A 723 -20.77 -6.56 33.28
CA ALA A 723 -21.39 -7.27 34.38
C ALA A 723 -22.93 -7.37 34.21
N ARG A 724 -23.57 -6.31 33.69
CA ARG A 724 -25.02 -6.33 33.43
C ARG A 724 -25.41 -7.32 32.33
N ILE A 725 -24.68 -7.34 31.22
CA ILE A 725 -24.92 -8.32 30.14
C ILE A 725 -24.69 -9.75 30.67
N ALA A 726 -23.60 -9.99 31.42
CA ALA A 726 -23.33 -11.28 32.01
C ALA A 726 -24.40 -11.73 33.04
N SER A 727 -25.08 -10.78 33.71
CA SER A 727 -26.20 -11.12 34.62
C SER A 727 -27.48 -11.52 33.86
N ILE A 728 -27.63 -11.11 32.61
CA ILE A 728 -28.76 -11.50 31.74
C ILE A 728 -28.46 -12.88 31.17
N ASP A 729 -27.25 -13.08 30.62
CA ASP A 729 -26.77 -14.34 30.07
C ASP A 729 -25.25 -14.48 30.27
N PRO A 730 -24.83 -15.35 31.24
CA PRO A 730 -23.41 -15.55 31.53
C PRO A 730 -22.60 -16.15 30.40
N GLU A 731 -23.24 -16.78 29.39
CA GLU A 731 -22.58 -17.40 28.25
C GLU A 731 -22.45 -16.43 27.05
N LEU A 732 -23.04 -15.24 27.16
CA LEU A 732 -23.02 -14.24 26.09
C LEU A 732 -21.85 -13.27 26.28
N PRO A 733 -20.81 -13.30 25.43
CA PRO A 733 -19.74 -12.33 25.53
C PRO A 733 -20.22 -10.94 25.09
N ALA A 734 -19.91 -9.94 25.90
CA ALA A 734 -19.98 -8.53 25.50
C ALA A 734 -18.66 -8.19 24.82
N PHE A 735 -18.67 -8.07 23.50
CA PHE A 735 -17.47 -7.82 22.71
C PHE A 735 -17.42 -6.38 22.19
N ASP A 736 -16.26 -5.97 21.68
CA ASP A 736 -16.02 -4.61 21.15
C ASP A 736 -16.50 -3.47 22.05
N LEU A 737 -16.39 -3.70 23.38
CA LEU A 737 -16.78 -2.72 24.37
C LEU A 737 -15.77 -1.56 24.41
N LYS A 738 -16.13 -0.43 23.79
CA LYS A 738 -15.26 0.73 23.60
C LYS A 738 -16.07 2.01 23.33
N PRO A 739 -15.50 3.19 23.57
CA PRO A 739 -16.10 4.44 23.12
C PRO A 739 -16.31 4.47 21.60
N LEU A 740 -17.36 5.11 21.13
CA LEU A 740 -17.73 5.15 19.71
C LEU A 740 -16.71 5.93 18.87
N ASP A 741 -16.11 6.98 19.41
CA ASP A 741 -15.03 7.73 18.75
C ASP A 741 -13.81 6.83 18.46
N VAL A 742 -13.44 5.97 19.42
CA VAL A 742 -12.38 4.96 19.22
C VAL A 742 -12.78 3.97 18.13
N ALA A 743 -14.03 3.50 18.12
CA ALA A 743 -14.52 2.58 17.11
C ALA A 743 -14.50 3.20 15.70
N ILE A 744 -14.95 4.45 15.56
CA ILE A 744 -14.89 5.20 14.30
C ILE A 744 -13.45 5.43 13.87
N HIS A 745 -12.57 5.80 14.80
CA HIS A 745 -11.14 5.96 14.50
C HIS A 745 -10.53 4.66 13.97
N GLU A 746 -10.78 3.54 14.64
CA GLU A 746 -10.28 2.22 14.21
C GLU A 746 -10.81 1.83 12.83
N SER A 747 -12.09 2.05 12.55
CA SER A 747 -12.70 1.70 11.25
C SER A 747 -12.15 2.55 10.09
N THR A 748 -11.80 3.82 10.35
CA THR A 748 -11.32 4.78 9.35
C THR A 748 -9.81 4.90 9.28
N VAL A 749 -9.08 4.29 10.21
CA VAL A 749 -7.62 4.44 10.36
C VAL A 749 -6.83 4.10 9.10
N GLY A 750 -7.25 3.08 8.35
CA GLY A 750 -6.58 2.70 7.09
C GLY A 750 -6.58 3.84 6.06
N LEU A 751 -7.67 4.58 5.95
CA LEU A 751 -7.78 5.75 5.07
C LEU A 751 -6.91 6.90 5.58
N GLY A 752 -6.90 7.12 6.90
CA GLY A 752 -6.05 8.12 7.56
C GLY A 752 -4.56 7.86 7.31
N TYR A 753 -4.12 6.60 7.41
CA TYR A 753 -2.75 6.20 7.09
C TYR A 753 -2.41 6.42 5.62
N THR A 754 -3.32 6.12 4.71
CA THR A 754 -3.13 6.38 3.28
C THR A 754 -2.94 7.87 3.01
N GLY A 755 -3.79 8.72 3.60
CA GLY A 755 -3.65 10.18 3.52
C GLY A 755 -2.33 10.69 4.11
N ALA A 756 -1.93 10.18 5.28
CA ALA A 756 -0.67 10.54 5.93
C ALA A 756 0.55 10.11 5.10
N MET A 757 0.55 8.89 4.56
CA MET A 757 1.61 8.41 3.67
C MET A 757 1.73 9.28 2.42
N MET A 758 0.61 9.62 1.77
CA MET A 758 0.61 10.53 0.63
C MET A 758 1.11 11.92 1.00
N GLY A 759 0.77 12.42 2.19
CA GLY A 759 1.29 13.67 2.75
C GLY A 759 2.82 13.64 2.92
N ILE A 760 3.35 12.58 3.50
CA ILE A 760 4.80 12.38 3.66
C ILE A 760 5.49 12.31 2.29
N LEU A 761 4.92 11.57 1.34
CA LEU A 761 5.43 11.48 -0.03
C LEU A 761 5.43 12.84 -0.73
N GLY A 762 4.37 13.62 -0.57
CA GLY A 762 4.29 15.01 -1.05
C GLY A 762 5.35 15.91 -0.44
N LEU A 763 5.58 15.81 0.87
CA LEU A 763 6.64 16.55 1.55
C LEU A 763 8.05 16.14 1.09
N ILE A 764 8.30 14.86 0.88
CA ILE A 764 9.57 14.37 0.34
C ILE A 764 9.77 14.90 -1.09
N ALA A 765 8.75 14.83 -1.94
CA ALA A 765 8.80 15.36 -3.28
C ALA A 765 9.09 16.87 -3.28
N LEU A 766 8.44 17.62 -2.39
CA LEU A 766 8.67 19.06 -2.19
C LEU A 766 10.12 19.32 -1.73
N ALA A 767 10.60 18.61 -0.73
CA ALA A 767 11.97 18.78 -0.22
C ALA A 767 13.02 18.48 -1.31
N VAL A 768 12.81 17.40 -2.08
CA VAL A 768 13.67 17.05 -3.19
C VAL A 768 13.62 18.10 -4.30
N ALA A 769 12.43 18.71 -4.57
CA ALA A 769 12.27 19.80 -5.53
C ALA A 769 13.02 21.07 -5.09
N VAL A 770 12.91 21.43 -3.82
CA VAL A 770 13.62 22.59 -3.23
C VAL A 770 15.14 22.41 -3.35
N VAL A 771 15.66 21.23 -3.05
CA VAL A 771 17.09 20.89 -3.20
C VAL A 771 17.54 21.02 -4.65
N GLY A 772 16.72 20.56 -5.60
CA GLY A 772 17.02 20.67 -7.04
C GLY A 772 17.11 22.12 -7.52
N ILE A 773 16.16 22.95 -7.11
CA ILE A 773 16.15 24.39 -7.45
C ILE A 773 17.33 25.11 -6.81
N TYR A 774 17.58 24.86 -5.52
CA TYR A 774 18.74 25.41 -4.82
C TYR A 774 20.04 25.06 -5.56
N GLY A 775 20.22 23.81 -5.96
CA GLY A 775 21.41 23.35 -6.68
C GLY A 775 21.62 24.08 -8.01
N ILE A 776 20.55 24.27 -8.80
CA ILE A 776 20.64 25.01 -10.08
C ILE A 776 20.89 26.48 -9.87
N MET A 777 20.23 27.11 -8.90
CA MET A 777 20.41 28.52 -8.61
C MET A 777 21.82 28.82 -8.09
N ALA A 778 22.32 27.99 -7.15
CA ALA A 778 23.68 28.11 -6.63
C ALA A 778 24.72 27.98 -7.74
N TYR A 779 24.53 27.06 -8.67
CA TYR A 779 25.41 26.88 -9.82
C TYR A 779 25.34 28.08 -10.78
N THR A 780 24.12 28.56 -11.15
CA THR A 780 23.94 29.67 -12.07
C THR A 780 24.54 30.99 -11.50
N VAL A 781 24.44 31.16 -10.21
CA VAL A 781 25.07 32.27 -9.50
C VAL A 781 26.59 32.12 -9.56
N GLY A 782 27.14 30.91 -9.29
CA GLY A 782 28.57 30.63 -9.35
C GLY A 782 29.19 30.90 -10.73
N GLU A 783 28.49 30.46 -11.81
CA GLU A 783 28.95 30.75 -13.20
C GLU A 783 28.97 32.25 -13.56
N ARG A 784 28.10 33.05 -12.94
CA ARG A 784 27.99 34.48 -13.24
C ARG A 784 28.63 35.37 -12.20
N THR A 785 29.42 34.83 -11.28
CA THR A 785 30.02 35.62 -10.20
C THR A 785 30.88 36.78 -10.74
N ASN A 786 31.68 36.57 -11.79
CA ASN A 786 32.44 37.58 -12.43
C ASN A 786 31.53 38.63 -13.12
N GLU A 787 30.46 38.24 -13.83
CA GLU A 787 29.49 39.16 -14.42
C GLU A 787 28.82 40.02 -13.36
N PHE A 788 28.44 39.42 -12.22
CA PHE A 788 27.87 40.18 -11.11
C PHE A 788 28.89 41.11 -10.47
N GLY A 789 30.15 40.68 -10.30
CA GLY A 789 31.22 41.49 -9.80
C GLY A 789 31.45 42.72 -10.67
N VAL A 790 31.56 42.58 -12.00
CA VAL A 790 31.69 43.67 -12.95
C VAL A 790 30.49 44.63 -12.88
N ARG A 791 29.26 44.11 -12.81
CA ARG A 791 28.06 45.00 -12.72
C ARG A 791 28.01 45.76 -11.42
N ILE A 792 28.39 45.13 -10.28
CA ILE A 792 28.48 45.83 -9.00
C ILE A 792 29.55 46.91 -9.06
N ALA A 793 30.73 46.65 -9.66
CA ALA A 793 31.78 47.64 -9.87
C ALA A 793 31.31 48.81 -10.77
N MET A 794 30.38 48.56 -11.71
CA MET A 794 29.76 49.56 -12.56
C MET A 794 28.55 50.29 -11.93
N GLY A 795 28.24 50.01 -10.64
CA GLY A 795 27.19 50.72 -9.89
C GLY A 795 25.82 50.05 -9.85
N ALA A 796 25.68 48.78 -10.25
CA ALA A 796 24.41 48.03 -10.13
C ALA A 796 24.01 47.87 -8.66
N GLN A 797 22.73 48.14 -8.34
CA GLN A 797 22.20 47.97 -6.99
C GLN A 797 22.00 46.51 -6.65
N ARG A 798 21.96 46.23 -5.33
CA ARG A 798 21.73 44.84 -4.84
C ARG A 798 20.44 44.24 -5.38
N GLU A 799 19.40 45.03 -5.54
CA GLU A 799 18.08 44.64 -6.05
C GLU A 799 18.15 44.17 -7.50
N ASP A 800 18.95 44.84 -8.35
CA ASP A 800 19.15 44.48 -9.76
C ASP A 800 19.79 43.08 -9.89
N ILE A 801 20.78 42.81 -9.06
CA ILE A 801 21.48 41.54 -9.03
C ILE A 801 20.54 40.41 -8.49
N LEU A 802 19.76 40.71 -7.43
CA LEU A 802 18.76 39.77 -6.90
C LEU A 802 17.71 39.46 -7.95
N TRP A 803 17.17 40.46 -8.65
CA TRP A 803 16.19 40.28 -9.71
C TRP A 803 16.76 39.46 -10.87
N LEU A 804 17.94 39.74 -11.34
CA LEU A 804 18.60 39.04 -12.43
C LEU A 804 18.87 37.57 -12.09
N ALA A 805 19.29 37.29 -10.85
CA ALA A 805 19.50 35.95 -10.36
C ALA A 805 18.17 35.17 -10.19
N SER A 806 17.13 35.80 -9.61
CA SER A 806 15.86 35.18 -9.28
C SER A 806 14.97 34.97 -10.51
N ARG A 807 15.07 35.80 -11.56
CA ARG A 807 14.24 35.75 -12.78
C ARG A 807 14.23 34.36 -13.41
N HIS A 808 15.35 33.66 -13.43
CA HIS A 808 15.43 32.31 -14.00
C HIS A 808 14.62 31.28 -13.19
N GLY A 809 14.67 31.34 -11.86
CA GLY A 809 13.86 30.51 -10.97
C GLY A 809 12.37 30.80 -11.14
N LEU A 810 11.97 32.06 -11.28
CA LEU A 810 10.59 32.47 -11.52
C LEU A 810 10.04 31.90 -12.84
N LEU A 811 10.83 31.95 -13.94
CA LEU A 811 10.44 31.39 -15.23
C LEU A 811 10.27 29.86 -15.17
N ILE A 812 11.16 29.14 -14.46
CA ILE A 812 11.05 27.70 -14.26
C ILE A 812 9.77 27.39 -13.47
N SER A 813 9.48 28.14 -12.42
CA SER A 813 8.28 27.97 -11.59
C SER A 813 7.00 28.23 -12.38
N ALA A 814 6.97 29.31 -13.16
CA ALA A 814 5.82 29.62 -14.01
C ALA A 814 5.56 28.51 -15.05
N ALA A 815 6.61 28.02 -15.70
CA ALA A 815 6.50 26.89 -16.63
C ALA A 815 6.05 25.60 -15.93
N ALA A 816 6.56 25.33 -14.73
CA ALA A 816 6.18 24.18 -13.93
C ALA A 816 4.71 24.25 -13.50
N PHE A 817 4.21 25.42 -13.11
CA PHE A 817 2.80 25.60 -12.76
C PHE A 817 1.89 25.51 -13.99
N ALA A 818 2.31 26.06 -15.13
CA ALA A 818 1.55 25.94 -16.37
C ALA A 818 1.35 24.47 -16.83
N ILE A 819 2.31 23.60 -16.54
CA ILE A 819 2.22 22.16 -16.82
C ILE A 819 1.58 21.40 -15.66
N GLY A 820 1.99 21.71 -14.44
CA GLY A 820 1.61 20.96 -13.24
C GLY A 820 0.15 21.16 -12.83
N LEU A 821 -0.43 22.37 -12.99
CA LEU A 821 -1.84 22.60 -12.64
C LEU A 821 -2.82 21.81 -13.49
N PRO A 822 -2.73 21.80 -14.84
CA PRO A 822 -3.58 20.90 -15.65
C PRO A 822 -3.38 19.43 -15.32
N ALA A 823 -2.12 19.01 -15.10
CA ALA A 823 -1.81 17.63 -14.72
C ALA A 823 -2.40 17.28 -13.33
N ALA A 824 -2.36 18.23 -12.38
CA ALA A 824 -2.96 18.07 -11.06
C ALA A 824 -4.50 17.96 -11.14
N ILE A 825 -5.15 18.75 -12.00
CA ILE A 825 -6.60 18.65 -12.24
C ILE A 825 -6.95 17.29 -12.85
N ALA A 826 -6.20 16.81 -13.83
CA ALA A 826 -6.39 15.49 -14.42
C ALA A 826 -6.20 14.37 -13.39
N GLY A 827 -5.13 14.44 -12.58
CA GLY A 827 -4.86 13.53 -11.48
C GLY A 827 -5.94 13.54 -10.41
N ALA A 828 -6.44 14.73 -10.03
CA ALA A 828 -7.53 14.88 -9.07
C ALA A 828 -8.84 14.24 -9.57
N ARG A 829 -9.14 14.35 -10.87
CA ARG A 829 -10.30 13.66 -11.47
C ARG A 829 -10.15 12.15 -11.43
N PHE A 830 -8.95 11.63 -11.67
CA PHE A 830 -8.67 10.20 -11.53
C PHE A 830 -8.82 9.73 -10.08
N LEU A 831 -8.44 10.58 -9.12
CA LEU A 831 -8.58 10.31 -7.68
C LEU A 831 -10.00 10.57 -7.15
N ALA A 832 -10.92 11.10 -7.97
CA ALA A 832 -12.26 11.48 -7.53
C ALA A 832 -13.01 10.33 -6.84
N GLY A 833 -12.79 9.08 -7.29
CA GLY A 833 -13.35 7.88 -6.66
C GLY A 833 -12.77 7.53 -5.28
N LEU A 834 -11.71 8.22 -4.84
CA LEU A 834 -11.00 7.97 -3.57
C LEU A 834 -11.11 9.15 -2.59
N ILE A 835 -11.70 10.28 -3.04
CA ILE A 835 -11.80 11.51 -2.25
C ILE A 835 -13.23 11.66 -1.74
N TYR A 836 -13.41 11.68 -0.42
CA TYR A 836 -14.72 11.89 0.21
C TYR A 836 -15.07 13.37 0.31
N GLY A 837 -16.30 13.74 -0.03
CA GLY A 837 -16.91 15.03 0.29
C GLY A 837 -16.22 16.29 -0.28
N THR A 838 -15.05 16.12 -0.91
CA THR A 838 -14.26 17.22 -1.46
C THR A 838 -14.32 17.19 -2.98
N SER A 839 -14.60 18.33 -3.60
CA SER A 839 -14.56 18.44 -5.06
C SER A 839 -13.14 18.18 -5.58
N PRO A 840 -12.96 17.40 -6.68
CA PRO A 840 -11.66 17.26 -7.35
C PRO A 840 -11.05 18.59 -7.80
N GLY A 841 -11.85 19.66 -7.90
CA GLY A 841 -11.45 21.01 -8.23
C GLY A 841 -11.47 21.97 -7.05
N ASP A 842 -11.26 21.52 -5.82
CA ASP A 842 -11.36 22.34 -4.61
C ASP A 842 -10.46 23.60 -4.67
N PRO A 843 -11.05 24.82 -4.63
CA PRO A 843 -10.29 26.05 -4.85
C PRO A 843 -9.28 26.33 -3.75
N VAL A 844 -9.52 25.88 -2.51
CA VAL A 844 -8.59 26.09 -1.39
C VAL A 844 -7.31 25.29 -1.59
N VAL A 845 -7.42 24.04 -2.05
CA VAL A 845 -6.26 23.20 -2.34
C VAL A 845 -5.51 23.71 -3.58
N PHE A 846 -6.25 24.03 -4.66
CA PHE A 846 -5.66 24.49 -5.92
C PHE A 846 -5.09 25.92 -5.87
N ALA A 847 -5.43 26.73 -4.88
CA ALA A 847 -4.78 28.01 -4.59
C ALA A 847 -3.66 27.85 -3.55
N GLY A 848 -3.93 27.17 -2.45
CA GLY A 848 -3.01 27.06 -1.31
C GLY A 848 -1.73 26.30 -1.62
N VAL A 849 -1.82 25.14 -2.28
CA VAL A 849 -0.65 24.32 -2.60
C VAL A 849 0.33 25.03 -3.55
N PRO A 850 -0.11 25.65 -4.67
CA PRO A 850 0.79 26.45 -5.51
C PRO A 850 1.44 27.60 -4.75
N ILE A 851 0.74 28.30 -3.87
CA ILE A 851 1.31 29.39 -3.07
C ILE A 851 2.42 28.87 -2.15
N ILE A 852 2.18 27.76 -1.44
CA ILE A 852 3.19 27.14 -0.56
C ILE A 852 4.41 26.69 -1.37
N LEU A 853 4.18 26.03 -2.51
CA LEU A 853 5.25 25.57 -3.39
C LEU A 853 6.04 26.73 -3.97
N PHE A 854 5.34 27.80 -4.38
CA PHE A 854 5.97 29.01 -4.90
C PHE A 854 6.84 29.71 -3.84
N ALA A 855 6.35 29.81 -2.61
CA ALA A 855 7.12 30.36 -1.48
C ALA A 855 8.37 29.50 -1.19
N ALA A 856 8.26 28.18 -1.22
CA ALA A 856 9.39 27.28 -1.03
C ALA A 856 10.44 27.41 -2.15
N VAL A 857 10.00 27.53 -3.40
CA VAL A 857 10.87 27.77 -4.56
C VAL A 857 11.57 29.11 -4.49
N LEU A 858 10.82 30.15 -4.13
CA LEU A 858 11.41 31.52 -3.94
C LEU A 858 12.48 31.51 -2.85
N THR A 859 12.20 30.86 -1.73
CA THR A 859 13.15 30.76 -0.61
C THR A 859 14.42 30.02 -1.03
N ALA A 860 14.27 28.91 -1.75
CA ALA A 860 15.39 28.11 -2.28
C ALA A 860 16.25 28.91 -3.27
N GLY A 861 15.63 29.79 -4.08
CA GLY A 861 16.33 30.64 -5.04
C GLY A 861 16.94 31.89 -4.40
N TYR A 862 16.31 32.43 -3.36
CA TYR A 862 16.75 33.65 -2.69
C TYR A 862 18.10 33.47 -1.99
N ILE A 863 18.33 32.33 -1.33
CA ILE A 863 19.58 32.11 -0.57
C ILE A 863 20.83 32.21 -1.46
N PRO A 864 20.92 31.51 -2.62
CA PRO A 864 22.07 31.68 -3.52
C PRO A 864 22.15 33.11 -4.13
N ALA A 865 21.00 33.70 -4.48
CA ALA A 865 20.94 35.01 -5.04
C ALA A 865 21.46 36.08 -4.06
N HIS A 866 21.09 35.99 -2.79
CA HIS A 866 21.58 36.87 -1.75
C HIS A 866 23.09 36.71 -1.50
N ARG A 867 23.64 35.51 -1.63
CA ARG A 867 25.10 35.29 -1.58
C ARG A 867 25.81 36.01 -2.73
N ALA A 868 25.21 36.06 -3.92
CA ALA A 868 25.75 36.80 -5.08
C ALA A 868 25.89 38.28 -4.86
N THR A 869 25.01 38.90 -4.06
CA THR A 869 25.08 40.36 -3.75
C THR A 869 26.19 40.72 -2.77
N ARG A 870 26.84 39.74 -2.13
CA ARG A 870 27.95 39.93 -1.17
C ARG A 870 29.31 39.60 -1.77
N VAL A 871 29.40 39.40 -3.07
CA VAL A 871 30.68 39.14 -3.76
C VAL A 871 31.50 40.45 -3.75
N ASP A 872 32.74 40.33 -3.27
CA ASP A 872 33.70 41.44 -3.30
C ASP A 872 34.12 41.71 -4.76
N PRO A 873 33.85 42.95 -5.31
CA PRO A 873 34.21 43.30 -6.69
C PRO A 873 35.72 43.18 -6.95
N LEU A 874 36.58 43.46 -5.94
CA LEU A 874 38.02 43.35 -6.03
C LEU A 874 38.50 41.91 -6.14
N ALA A 875 37.84 40.99 -5.41
CA ALA A 875 38.12 39.56 -5.49
C ALA A 875 37.67 38.94 -6.83
N ALA A 876 36.52 39.38 -7.39
CA ALA A 876 36.04 38.98 -8.68
C ALA A 876 36.92 39.40 -9.87
N LEU A 877 37.67 40.54 -9.75
CA LEU A 877 38.59 41.05 -10.77
C LEU A 877 40.00 40.49 -10.63
N ARG A 878 40.38 39.92 -9.47
CA ARG A 878 41.71 39.33 -9.19
C ARG A 878 41.82 37.84 -9.57
N TYR A 879 40.75 37.14 -9.87
CA TYR A 879 40.78 35.78 -10.37
C TYR A 879 40.94 35.73 -11.90
N GLU A 880 41.91 36.49 -12.44
CA GLU A 880 42.45 36.28 -13.79
C GLU A 880 43.70 35.41 -13.75
#